data_502d22a62c691a0e062e5c34dfa4bfc5
#
_entry.id   502d22a62c691a0e062e5c34dfa4bfc5
#
_cell.length_a   1.000
_cell.length_b   1.000
_cell.length_c   1.000
_cell.angle_alpha   90.00
_cell.angle_beta   90.00
_cell.angle_gamma   90.00
#
_symmetry.space_group_name_H-M   'P 1'
#
loop_
_entity.id
_entity.type
_entity.pdbx_description
1 polymer ?
#
loop_
_entity_poly.entity_id
_entity_poly.type
_entity_poly.pdbx_seq_one_letter_code
_entity_poly.pdbx_strand_id
1 'polypeptide(L)'
;MITSDKHLIELFNTLPCYEQDVLLVLAVNYVPIGQTSFITLLKQVGFDPETIKIVNRDFKDRFQKMGFVMTTQEGWYCSHAINNTLMEIALHKPWFNRLAQQIIMEKEGISYMPTKYMLQQQTKKLRLFLYQGNETGFEANIAFLYNEFNEHFESVIQQLFFERFNRQWFMQLSEKIRFLVLQYTIWDNYLSIEPHAVTNRNNVYDLLEDSFGNTKPNDTNVMHFVLEQRLFRGSQKNVAEWLENDHSPKGLMLRAVVNIFENQYDESIPLFNDALKIHRKGNKRKAVLGSIYDFLYGLMLLRHRSLTNLKELDLYMQLFIGKNNVISPINAILYEALYVYQGIKKIEESRYLSTKRESPYENLVQILLLYWLDETKRISSPLQQSTFLAPLAHYCQQAHDVGFGWYAAISATLLQRINYTNKACEKIAKIYEKESFIHLVDAFPKSVAWERALEALSQISTLKPQSTAIAATSELRLVWTLEIENGHILFEPKEQRLGKNGTWSKGRVISLKRLHNELDTFPYLTDQDLHICKRIRKVTNASDYYYYHHETFLLPEDILLDAVGHPHVYWASQLQYQSPIDIQTAEPQLLVQEHEDQLHLTLIPQIARDSTIVVQKTATGVLVYNINDQHRQVATILGENGLTIPCSARQRVMDSISSVASMLTVQSNIIGMTTQADLVDADHRLHLHLQPIGQGLQIEIFVQPFLEGGPLYKPAVGGTTVLAEIEGKQLQTTRDFTTEAHYVAQLHDHCPYLYPDKTLKWQLDDPESALETLLNLQELGDFAILEWPKGKKIKLSRELGLVQAKFSVRKEKDWFSVEGELILDEHQVINIQRLMQLLSTSSSRFLQLDDGQVIALTTELRQRLDDLRSVGDIREDKIQFHALAAHALDEITDGMSITASKPWNDQLKRLNEMADFLPKVPSTLQGELRDYQREGFQWMSRLAYWGAGACLADDMGLGKTIQ
;
A
#
# COMPACT_ATOMS: atom_id res chain seq x y z
N MET A 1 -40.05 15.03 -57.78
CA MET A 1 -40.80 13.95 -58.44
C MET A 1 -39.97 12.67 -58.20
N ILE A 2 -40.43 11.78 -57.35
CA ILE A 2 -39.87 10.41 -57.21
C ILE A 2 -40.47 9.57 -58.32
N THR A 3 -39.76 9.42 -59.41
CA THR A 3 -40.08 8.47 -60.47
C THR A 3 -40.05 7.07 -59.86
N SER A 4 -41.11 6.26 -60.01
CA SER A 4 -41.14 4.90 -59.47
C SER A 4 -40.02 4.07 -60.11
N ASP A 5 -39.43 3.14 -59.40
CA ASP A 5 -38.34 2.27 -59.88
C ASP A 5 -38.73 1.55 -61.17
N LYS A 6 -39.97 1.14 -61.32
CA LYS A 6 -40.52 0.55 -62.56
C LYS A 6 -40.42 1.49 -63.75
N HIS A 7 -40.72 2.76 -63.59
CA HIS A 7 -40.66 3.72 -64.70
C HIS A 7 -39.22 3.95 -65.16
N LEU A 8 -38.25 4.00 -64.24
CA LEU A 8 -36.83 4.11 -64.61
C LEU A 8 -36.29 2.86 -65.36
N ILE A 9 -36.75 1.67 -64.98
CA ILE A 9 -36.40 0.44 -65.70
C ILE A 9 -37.01 0.42 -67.11
N GLU A 10 -38.27 0.81 -67.27
CA GLU A 10 -38.93 0.95 -68.58
C GLU A 10 -38.14 1.97 -69.43
N LEU A 11 -37.78 3.12 -68.88
CA LEU A 11 -37.00 4.13 -69.58
C LEU A 11 -35.60 3.63 -69.97
N PHE A 12 -34.93 2.88 -69.10
CA PHE A 12 -33.63 2.22 -69.39
C PHE A 12 -33.71 1.31 -70.62
N ASN A 13 -34.75 0.52 -70.70
CA ASN A 13 -34.96 -0.42 -71.80
C ASN A 13 -35.19 0.28 -73.17
N THR A 14 -35.57 1.57 -73.17
CA THR A 14 -35.71 2.34 -74.42
C THR A 14 -34.41 3.02 -74.83
N LEU A 15 -33.36 3.00 -74.09
CA LEU A 15 -32.06 3.58 -74.41
C LEU A 15 -31.31 2.74 -75.48
N PRO A 16 -30.46 3.35 -76.30
CA PRO A 16 -29.56 2.64 -77.18
C PRO A 16 -28.60 1.73 -76.39
N CYS A 17 -28.25 0.54 -76.91
CA CYS A 17 -27.44 -0.44 -76.19
C CYS A 17 -26.10 0.13 -75.67
N TYR A 18 -25.44 1.05 -76.38
CA TYR A 18 -24.19 1.64 -75.92
C TYR A 18 -24.41 2.59 -74.71
N GLU A 19 -25.55 3.29 -74.63
CA GLU A 19 -25.86 4.09 -73.46
C GLU A 19 -26.25 3.24 -72.27
N GLN A 20 -27.03 2.18 -72.53
CA GLN A 20 -27.30 1.17 -71.49
C GLN A 20 -25.98 0.60 -70.91
N ASP A 21 -25.05 0.21 -71.74
CA ASP A 21 -23.77 -0.38 -71.27
C ASP A 21 -22.95 0.63 -70.46
N VAL A 22 -22.90 1.91 -70.80
CA VAL A 22 -22.23 2.94 -70.04
C VAL A 22 -22.90 3.13 -68.65
N LEU A 23 -24.25 3.13 -68.59
CA LEU A 23 -24.95 3.19 -67.29
C LEU A 23 -24.76 1.96 -66.45
N LEU A 24 -24.67 0.77 -67.08
CA LEU A 24 -24.40 -0.49 -66.39
C LEU A 24 -22.98 -0.48 -65.77
N VAL A 25 -21.94 0.04 -66.49
CA VAL A 25 -20.60 0.18 -65.94
C VAL A 25 -20.63 1.14 -64.76
N LEU A 26 -21.36 2.23 -64.83
CA LEU A 26 -21.51 3.16 -63.70
C LEU A 26 -22.24 2.50 -62.52
N ALA A 27 -23.24 1.66 -62.77
CA ALA A 27 -23.95 0.89 -61.76
C ALA A 27 -23.02 -0.15 -61.08
N VAL A 28 -22.16 -0.81 -61.82
CA VAL A 28 -21.17 -1.78 -61.28
C VAL A 28 -20.12 -1.05 -60.43
N ASN A 29 -19.67 0.13 -60.88
CA ASN A 29 -18.70 0.93 -60.08
C ASN A 29 -19.28 1.40 -58.77
N TYR A 30 -20.57 1.65 -58.69
CA TYR A 30 -21.35 1.92 -57.46
C TYR A 30 -21.02 3.23 -56.72
N VAL A 31 -19.74 3.53 -56.49
CA VAL A 31 -19.29 4.76 -55.78
C VAL A 31 -19.06 5.91 -56.77
N PRO A 32 -19.03 7.18 -56.30
CA PRO A 32 -18.78 8.32 -57.17
C PRO A 32 -17.43 8.19 -57.89
N ILE A 33 -17.45 8.47 -59.19
CA ILE A 33 -16.26 8.41 -60.07
C ILE A 33 -16.16 9.70 -60.88
N GLY A 34 -15.00 10.29 -60.92
CA GLY A 34 -14.74 11.46 -61.77
C GLY A 34 -14.75 11.11 -63.26
N GLN A 35 -15.17 12.07 -64.13
CA GLN A 35 -15.30 11.85 -65.57
C GLN A 35 -14.04 11.24 -66.20
N THR A 36 -12.86 11.75 -65.90
CA THR A 36 -11.59 11.26 -66.47
C THR A 36 -11.33 9.83 -66.04
N SER A 37 -11.53 9.47 -64.75
CA SER A 37 -11.36 8.13 -64.22
C SER A 37 -12.38 7.16 -64.81
N PHE A 38 -13.64 7.62 -65.02
CA PHE A 38 -14.66 6.82 -65.64
C PHE A 38 -14.32 6.50 -67.10
N ILE A 39 -13.86 7.50 -67.91
CA ILE A 39 -13.36 7.29 -69.24
C ILE A 39 -12.18 6.31 -69.27
N THR A 40 -11.28 6.40 -68.32
CA THR A 40 -10.12 5.48 -68.22
C THR A 40 -10.61 4.05 -67.94
N LEU A 41 -11.58 3.89 -67.04
CA LEU A 41 -12.19 2.60 -66.73
C LEU A 41 -12.84 1.96 -67.95
N LEU A 42 -13.61 2.72 -68.72
CA LEU A 42 -14.24 2.24 -69.97
C LEU A 42 -13.19 1.77 -70.99
N LYS A 43 -12.10 2.52 -71.16
CA LYS A 43 -10.96 2.11 -72.04
C LYS A 43 -10.32 0.81 -71.55
N GLN A 44 -10.10 0.68 -70.25
CA GLN A 44 -9.50 -0.55 -69.70
C GLN A 44 -10.37 -1.79 -69.88
N VAL A 45 -11.69 -1.58 -69.82
CA VAL A 45 -12.68 -2.66 -70.05
C VAL A 45 -12.77 -3.04 -71.52
N GLY A 46 -12.33 -2.17 -72.41
CA GLY A 46 -12.30 -2.42 -73.87
C GLY A 46 -13.52 -1.95 -74.63
N PHE A 47 -14.15 -0.85 -74.19
CA PHE A 47 -15.20 -0.20 -74.93
C PHE A 47 -14.61 0.54 -76.16
N ASP A 48 -15.39 0.61 -77.23
CA ASP A 48 -14.98 1.26 -78.45
C ASP A 48 -14.89 2.80 -78.30
N PRO A 49 -14.07 3.49 -79.06
CA PRO A 49 -13.87 4.95 -78.95
C PRO A 49 -15.13 5.79 -79.19
N GLU A 50 -16.07 5.32 -79.97
CA GLU A 50 -17.34 6.03 -80.21
C GLU A 50 -18.23 5.99 -78.96
N THR A 51 -18.36 4.86 -78.31
CA THR A 51 -19.07 4.72 -77.06
C THR A 51 -18.38 5.56 -75.92
N ILE A 52 -17.08 5.68 -75.92
CA ILE A 52 -16.37 6.51 -74.92
C ILE A 52 -16.60 7.99 -75.15
N LYS A 53 -16.74 8.46 -76.39
CA LYS A 53 -16.96 9.87 -76.70
C LYS A 53 -18.29 10.42 -76.17
N ILE A 54 -19.29 9.58 -75.99
CA ILE A 54 -20.59 10.01 -75.42
C ILE A 54 -20.49 10.40 -73.96
N VAL A 55 -19.47 9.96 -73.20
CA VAL A 55 -19.29 10.27 -71.79
C VAL A 55 -18.74 11.70 -71.64
N ASN A 56 -19.62 12.66 -71.84
CA ASN A 56 -19.36 14.08 -71.73
C ASN A 56 -20.34 14.75 -70.74
N ARG A 57 -20.29 16.05 -70.65
CA ARG A 57 -21.17 16.85 -69.79
C ARG A 57 -22.63 16.72 -70.15
N ASP A 58 -22.93 16.67 -71.46
CA ASP A 58 -24.33 16.59 -71.94
C ASP A 58 -24.94 15.23 -71.59
N PHE A 59 -24.18 14.14 -71.70
CA PHE A 59 -24.55 12.82 -71.21
C PHE A 59 -24.90 12.87 -69.71
N LYS A 60 -24.01 13.40 -68.93
CA LYS A 60 -24.24 13.51 -67.48
C LYS A 60 -25.52 14.31 -67.18
N ASP A 61 -25.66 15.50 -67.74
CA ASP A 61 -26.78 16.42 -67.44
C ASP A 61 -28.11 15.83 -67.92
N ARG A 62 -28.12 15.10 -69.06
CA ARG A 62 -29.31 14.38 -69.57
C ARG A 62 -29.70 13.24 -68.63
N PHE A 63 -28.76 12.37 -68.24
CA PHE A 63 -29.07 11.22 -67.38
C PHE A 63 -29.34 11.62 -65.94
N GLN A 64 -28.80 12.75 -65.52
CA GLN A 64 -29.17 13.33 -64.22
C GLN A 64 -30.62 13.83 -64.21
N LYS A 65 -31.03 14.50 -65.27
CA LYS A 65 -32.48 14.93 -65.44
C LYS A 65 -33.42 13.74 -65.52
N MET A 66 -33.03 12.67 -66.13
CA MET A 66 -33.76 11.39 -66.23
C MET A 66 -33.81 10.61 -64.93
N GLY A 67 -32.94 10.94 -63.94
CA GLY A 67 -32.87 10.28 -62.63
C GLY A 67 -31.97 9.02 -62.58
N PHE A 68 -31.17 8.73 -63.61
CA PHE A 68 -30.23 7.61 -63.70
C PHE A 68 -28.90 7.92 -63.02
N VAL A 69 -28.41 9.16 -63.12
CA VAL A 69 -27.09 9.58 -62.61
C VAL A 69 -27.29 10.61 -61.48
N MET A 70 -26.57 10.40 -60.41
CA MET A 70 -26.46 11.35 -59.31
C MET A 70 -25.04 11.92 -59.30
N THR A 71 -24.88 13.13 -58.76
CA THR A 71 -23.61 13.86 -58.75
C THR A 71 -23.25 14.30 -57.33
N THR A 72 -22.01 14.15 -56.97
CA THR A 72 -21.40 14.71 -55.73
C THR A 72 -20.16 15.52 -56.10
N GLN A 73 -19.49 16.09 -55.11
CA GLN A 73 -18.19 16.75 -55.29
C GLN A 73 -17.10 15.74 -55.78
N GLU A 74 -17.27 14.44 -55.49
CA GLU A 74 -16.33 13.38 -55.83
C GLU A 74 -16.55 12.80 -57.21
N GLY A 75 -17.68 13.04 -57.86
CA GLY A 75 -17.98 12.52 -59.18
C GLY A 75 -19.45 12.12 -59.39
N TRP A 76 -19.61 11.21 -60.36
CA TRP A 76 -20.91 10.67 -60.79
C TRP A 76 -21.10 9.25 -60.26
N TYR A 77 -22.30 8.88 -59.92
CA TYR A 77 -22.67 7.52 -59.58
C TYR A 77 -24.10 7.19 -60.05
N CYS A 78 -24.39 5.91 -60.20
CA CYS A 78 -25.70 5.47 -60.59
C CYS A 78 -26.71 5.64 -59.46
N SER A 79 -27.91 6.10 -59.74
CA SER A 79 -28.98 6.25 -58.74
C SER A 79 -29.20 4.94 -57.98
N HIS A 80 -29.17 5.00 -56.65
CA HIS A 80 -29.43 3.83 -55.80
C HIS A 80 -30.85 3.24 -56.05
N ALA A 81 -31.79 4.02 -56.62
CA ALA A 81 -33.13 3.59 -56.96
C ALA A 81 -33.14 2.35 -57.89
N ILE A 82 -32.23 2.26 -58.86
CA ILE A 82 -32.22 1.20 -59.88
C ILE A 82 -30.91 0.45 -59.89
N ASN A 83 -29.93 0.84 -59.10
CA ASN A 83 -28.54 0.30 -59.10
C ASN A 83 -28.50 -1.23 -59.00
N ASN A 84 -29.29 -1.83 -58.13
CA ASN A 84 -29.32 -3.28 -57.95
C ASN A 84 -29.85 -4.01 -59.17
N THR A 85 -30.94 -3.50 -59.82
CA THR A 85 -31.51 -4.08 -61.02
C THR A 85 -30.52 -3.93 -62.18
N LEU A 86 -29.87 -2.77 -62.34
CA LEU A 86 -28.85 -2.58 -63.36
C LEU A 86 -27.63 -3.48 -63.13
N MET A 87 -27.23 -3.74 -61.89
CA MET A 87 -26.18 -4.67 -61.55
C MET A 87 -26.53 -6.11 -62.01
N GLU A 88 -27.76 -6.56 -61.77
CA GLU A 88 -28.21 -7.89 -62.20
C GLU A 88 -28.18 -8.00 -63.74
N ILE A 89 -28.57 -6.97 -64.49
CA ILE A 89 -28.44 -6.95 -65.98
C ILE A 89 -26.96 -6.96 -66.37
N ALA A 90 -26.11 -6.23 -65.69
CA ALA A 90 -24.66 -6.17 -65.98
C ALA A 90 -23.95 -7.50 -65.83
N LEU A 91 -24.39 -8.36 -64.90
CA LEU A 91 -23.80 -9.70 -64.70
C LEU A 91 -23.77 -10.57 -66.00
N HIS A 92 -24.75 -10.39 -66.86
CA HIS A 92 -24.90 -11.15 -68.09
C HIS A 92 -24.16 -10.53 -69.31
N LYS A 93 -23.48 -9.40 -69.11
CA LYS A 93 -22.76 -8.70 -70.17
C LYS A 93 -21.34 -9.29 -70.40
N PRO A 94 -20.89 -9.41 -71.65
CA PRO A 94 -19.59 -10.01 -72.01
C PRO A 94 -18.37 -9.27 -71.38
N TRP A 95 -18.52 -8.00 -71.10
CA TRP A 95 -17.46 -7.17 -70.54
C TRP A 95 -17.41 -7.19 -69.01
N PHE A 96 -18.43 -7.73 -68.33
CA PHE A 96 -18.55 -7.71 -66.87
C PHE A 96 -17.33 -8.28 -66.14
N ASN A 97 -16.86 -9.44 -66.51
CA ASN A 97 -15.72 -10.08 -65.86
C ASN A 97 -14.43 -9.24 -65.97
N ARG A 98 -14.21 -8.56 -67.09
CA ARG A 98 -13.09 -7.61 -67.27
C ARG A 98 -13.19 -6.41 -66.36
N LEU A 99 -14.39 -5.82 -66.29
CA LEU A 99 -14.68 -4.69 -65.39
C LEU A 99 -14.47 -5.10 -63.93
N ALA A 100 -15.00 -6.23 -63.51
CA ALA A 100 -14.88 -6.74 -62.17
C ALA A 100 -13.39 -6.95 -61.77
N GLN A 101 -12.59 -7.54 -62.68
CA GLN A 101 -11.15 -7.71 -62.48
C GLN A 101 -10.43 -6.34 -62.32
N GLN A 102 -10.76 -5.36 -63.15
CA GLN A 102 -10.16 -4.02 -63.04
C GLN A 102 -10.46 -3.37 -61.69
N ILE A 103 -11.70 -3.46 -61.22
CA ILE A 103 -12.09 -2.93 -59.92
C ILE A 103 -11.39 -3.66 -58.75
N ILE A 104 -11.27 -4.97 -58.83
CA ILE A 104 -10.61 -5.77 -57.77
C ILE A 104 -9.08 -5.49 -57.76
N MET A 105 -8.45 -5.31 -58.91
CA MET A 105 -7.02 -5.07 -59.06
C MET A 105 -6.61 -3.58 -58.87
N GLU A 106 -7.58 -2.69 -58.73
CA GLU A 106 -7.30 -1.27 -58.47
C GLU A 106 -6.39 -1.13 -57.25
N LYS A 107 -5.16 -0.58 -57.48
CA LYS A 107 -4.17 -0.46 -56.41
C LYS A 107 -4.66 0.52 -55.36
N GLU A 108 -4.72 0.05 -54.16
CA GLU A 108 -4.93 0.88 -52.99
C GLU A 108 -3.71 1.80 -52.80
N GLY A 109 -3.90 3.10 -52.69
CA GLY A 109 -2.79 4.00 -52.37
C GLY A 109 -2.18 3.62 -51.01
N ILE A 110 -0.85 3.64 -50.90
CA ILE A 110 -0.14 3.38 -49.66
C ILE A 110 -0.49 4.52 -48.70
N SER A 111 -1.45 4.28 -47.82
CA SER A 111 -1.79 5.22 -46.70
C SER A 111 -1.70 4.45 -45.40
N TYR A 112 -1.01 5.00 -44.40
CA TYR A 112 -0.91 4.44 -43.08
C TYR A 112 -2.20 4.64 -42.23
N MET A 113 -3.20 5.39 -42.75
CA MET A 113 -4.50 5.56 -42.10
C MET A 113 -5.63 5.21 -43.06
N PRO A 114 -6.75 4.61 -42.56
CA PRO A 114 -7.94 4.36 -43.33
C PRO A 114 -8.48 5.67 -43.92
N THR A 115 -8.63 5.73 -45.27
CA THR A 115 -9.15 6.93 -45.96
C THR A 115 -10.54 6.65 -46.49
N LYS A 116 -11.32 7.73 -46.70
CA LYS A 116 -12.64 7.66 -47.33
C LYS A 116 -12.55 6.95 -48.71
N TYR A 117 -11.48 7.18 -49.44
CA TYR A 117 -11.23 6.49 -50.71
C TYR A 117 -11.09 4.98 -50.57
N MET A 118 -10.34 4.53 -49.58
CA MET A 118 -10.21 3.09 -49.25
C MET A 118 -11.55 2.46 -48.88
N LEU A 119 -12.34 3.16 -48.04
CA LEU A 119 -13.69 2.72 -47.68
C LEU A 119 -14.55 2.51 -48.96
N GLN A 120 -14.58 3.48 -49.87
CA GLN A 120 -15.32 3.39 -51.11
C GLN A 120 -14.84 2.23 -52.00
N GLN A 121 -13.51 1.99 -52.11
CA GLN A 121 -12.96 0.88 -52.85
C GLN A 121 -13.34 -0.49 -52.25
N GLN A 122 -13.28 -0.62 -50.92
CA GLN A 122 -13.69 -1.85 -50.26
C GLN A 122 -15.22 -2.07 -50.37
N THR A 123 -16.01 -1.05 -50.30
CA THR A 123 -17.48 -1.14 -50.55
C THR A 123 -17.80 -1.63 -51.96
N LYS A 124 -17.11 -1.14 -52.99
CA LYS A 124 -17.20 -1.67 -54.36
C LYS A 124 -16.84 -3.14 -54.44
N LYS A 125 -15.72 -3.50 -53.88
CA LYS A 125 -15.23 -4.92 -53.89
C LYS A 125 -16.24 -5.82 -53.19
N LEU A 126 -16.71 -5.44 -51.98
CA LEU A 126 -17.71 -6.21 -51.25
C LEU A 126 -18.95 -6.49 -52.06
N ARG A 127 -19.48 -5.45 -52.74
CA ARG A 127 -20.63 -5.58 -53.62
C ARG A 127 -20.39 -6.45 -54.83
N LEU A 128 -19.20 -6.35 -55.47
CA LEU A 128 -18.81 -7.23 -56.57
C LEU A 128 -18.78 -8.68 -56.14
N PHE A 129 -18.09 -9.03 -55.05
CA PHE A 129 -18.03 -10.40 -54.52
C PHE A 129 -19.40 -10.95 -54.18
N LEU A 130 -20.32 -10.09 -53.65
CA LEU A 130 -21.69 -10.46 -53.36
C LEU A 130 -22.43 -10.92 -54.64
N TYR A 131 -22.44 -10.10 -55.68
CA TYR A 131 -23.17 -10.43 -56.94
C TYR A 131 -22.49 -11.51 -57.77
N GLN A 132 -21.16 -11.72 -57.65
CA GLN A 132 -20.44 -12.82 -58.25
C GLN A 132 -20.62 -14.17 -57.53
N GLY A 133 -21.22 -14.16 -56.33
CA GLY A 133 -21.25 -15.34 -55.43
C GLY A 133 -19.86 -15.79 -54.97
N ASN A 134 -18.87 -14.88 -54.93
CA ASN A 134 -17.51 -15.18 -54.46
C ASN A 134 -17.44 -15.11 -52.94
N GLU A 135 -17.73 -16.24 -52.31
CA GLU A 135 -17.78 -16.34 -50.84
C GLU A 135 -16.47 -15.99 -50.15
N THR A 136 -15.33 -16.46 -50.65
CA THR A 136 -14.02 -16.21 -50.07
C THR A 136 -13.62 -14.74 -50.17
N GLY A 137 -13.85 -14.11 -51.32
CA GLY A 137 -13.61 -12.67 -51.51
C GLY A 137 -14.53 -11.82 -50.60
N PHE A 138 -15.77 -12.22 -50.47
CA PHE A 138 -16.75 -11.58 -49.61
C PHE A 138 -16.36 -11.65 -48.15
N GLU A 139 -16.00 -12.85 -47.65
CA GLU A 139 -15.58 -13.07 -46.28
C GLU A 139 -14.33 -12.25 -45.91
N ALA A 140 -13.30 -12.26 -46.74
CA ALA A 140 -12.08 -11.48 -46.51
C ALA A 140 -12.36 -9.97 -46.50
N ASN A 141 -13.23 -9.50 -47.39
CA ASN A 141 -13.52 -8.08 -47.53
C ASN A 141 -14.45 -7.54 -46.45
N ILE A 142 -15.47 -8.29 -46.03
CA ILE A 142 -16.37 -7.89 -44.95
C ILE A 142 -15.60 -7.85 -43.60
N ALA A 143 -14.70 -8.82 -43.38
CA ALA A 143 -13.84 -8.83 -42.20
C ALA A 143 -12.85 -7.63 -42.18
N PHE A 144 -12.29 -7.28 -43.34
CA PHE A 144 -11.44 -6.10 -43.46
C PHE A 144 -12.20 -4.80 -43.16
N LEU A 145 -13.39 -4.63 -43.74
CA LEU A 145 -14.25 -3.46 -43.48
C LEU A 145 -14.61 -3.34 -41.98
N TYR A 146 -14.94 -4.45 -41.37
CA TYR A 146 -15.26 -4.48 -39.94
C TYR A 146 -14.09 -4.05 -39.06
N ASN A 147 -12.88 -4.56 -39.32
CA ASN A 147 -11.70 -4.29 -38.52
C ASN A 147 -11.11 -2.88 -38.74
N GLU A 148 -11.06 -2.42 -39.99
CA GLU A 148 -10.34 -1.19 -40.35
C GLU A 148 -11.28 0.05 -40.42
N PHE A 149 -12.60 -0.17 -40.63
CA PHE A 149 -13.60 0.90 -40.81
C PHE A 149 -14.80 0.74 -39.88
N ASN A 150 -14.57 0.35 -38.65
CA ASN A 150 -15.62 0.01 -37.68
C ASN A 150 -16.68 1.14 -37.56
N GLU A 151 -16.26 2.41 -37.49
CA GLU A 151 -17.17 3.57 -37.37
C GLU A 151 -18.14 3.74 -38.59
N HIS A 152 -17.77 3.20 -39.74
CA HIS A 152 -18.52 3.31 -41.00
C HIS A 152 -19.16 1.99 -41.42
N PHE A 153 -18.78 0.89 -40.77
CA PHE A 153 -19.17 -0.46 -41.18
C PHE A 153 -20.69 -0.64 -41.23
N GLU A 154 -21.38 -0.19 -40.17
CA GLU A 154 -22.84 -0.27 -40.10
C GLU A 154 -23.52 0.48 -41.28
N SER A 155 -23.05 1.68 -41.60
CA SER A 155 -23.56 2.47 -42.72
C SER A 155 -23.39 1.74 -44.04
N VAL A 156 -22.28 1.07 -44.26
CA VAL A 156 -22.01 0.27 -45.48
C VAL A 156 -22.97 -0.93 -45.56
N ILE A 157 -23.14 -1.66 -44.49
CA ILE A 157 -24.04 -2.83 -44.43
C ILE A 157 -25.51 -2.38 -44.61
N GLN A 158 -25.94 -1.32 -43.96
CA GLN A 158 -27.27 -0.77 -44.15
C GLN A 158 -27.54 -0.39 -45.62
N GLN A 159 -26.61 0.32 -46.26
CA GLN A 159 -26.72 0.72 -47.66
C GLN A 159 -26.79 -0.45 -48.62
N LEU A 160 -25.98 -1.47 -48.40
CA LEU A 160 -25.88 -2.61 -49.31
C LEU A 160 -27.02 -3.63 -49.18
N PHE A 161 -27.50 -3.87 -47.95
CA PHE A 161 -28.44 -4.96 -47.68
C PHE A 161 -29.82 -4.50 -47.18
N PHE A 162 -29.91 -3.40 -46.39
CA PHE A 162 -31.08 -3.12 -45.60
C PHE A 162 -31.83 -1.82 -46.00
N GLU A 163 -31.20 -0.87 -46.72
CA GLU A 163 -31.85 0.37 -47.13
C GLU A 163 -33.07 0.12 -48.04
N ARG A 164 -32.99 -0.89 -48.92
CA ARG A 164 -34.07 -1.37 -49.76
C ARG A 164 -34.18 -2.89 -49.67
N PHE A 165 -34.45 -3.37 -48.45
CA PHE A 165 -34.44 -4.79 -48.16
C PHE A 165 -35.47 -5.58 -48.97
N ASN A 166 -34.97 -6.63 -49.69
CA ASN A 166 -35.82 -7.59 -50.39
C ASN A 166 -35.54 -8.99 -49.82
N ARG A 167 -36.51 -9.48 -49.02
CA ARG A 167 -36.40 -10.79 -48.37
C ARG A 167 -36.20 -11.94 -49.37
N GLN A 168 -36.89 -11.94 -50.52
CA GLN A 168 -36.76 -13.01 -51.51
C GLN A 168 -35.35 -13.06 -52.12
N TRP A 169 -34.81 -11.91 -52.47
CA TRP A 169 -33.43 -11.82 -52.95
C TRP A 169 -32.42 -12.23 -51.88
N PHE A 170 -32.59 -11.77 -50.64
CA PHE A 170 -31.68 -12.13 -49.54
C PHE A 170 -31.63 -13.65 -49.30
N MET A 171 -32.81 -14.30 -49.35
CA MET A 171 -32.90 -15.79 -49.20
C MET A 171 -32.35 -16.58 -50.37
N GLN A 172 -32.11 -15.93 -51.56
CA GLN A 172 -31.44 -16.55 -52.73
C GLN A 172 -29.91 -16.48 -52.64
N LEU A 173 -29.35 -15.66 -51.75
CA LEU A 173 -27.91 -15.60 -51.49
C LEU A 173 -27.43 -16.93 -50.95
N SER A 174 -26.15 -17.23 -51.19
CA SER A 174 -25.57 -18.47 -50.61
C SER A 174 -25.64 -18.47 -49.09
N GLU A 175 -25.75 -19.64 -48.53
CA GLU A 175 -25.86 -19.83 -47.06
C GLU A 175 -24.73 -19.15 -46.32
N LYS A 176 -23.50 -19.22 -46.85
CA LYS A 176 -22.34 -18.59 -46.25
C LYS A 176 -22.41 -17.06 -46.28
N ILE A 177 -22.83 -16.49 -47.40
CA ILE A 177 -22.97 -15.00 -47.49
C ILE A 177 -24.08 -14.51 -46.55
N ARG A 178 -25.24 -15.21 -46.53
CA ARG A 178 -26.33 -14.88 -45.59
C ARG A 178 -25.84 -14.90 -44.13
N PHE A 179 -25.11 -15.96 -43.80
CA PHE A 179 -24.57 -16.10 -42.45
C PHE A 179 -23.61 -14.96 -42.10
N LEU A 180 -22.64 -14.64 -42.95
CA LEU A 180 -21.68 -13.56 -42.70
C LEU A 180 -22.39 -12.21 -42.54
N VAL A 181 -23.34 -11.88 -43.40
CA VAL A 181 -24.10 -10.63 -43.27
C VAL A 181 -24.84 -10.57 -41.94
N LEU A 182 -25.57 -11.63 -41.58
CA LEU A 182 -26.31 -11.69 -40.33
C LEU A 182 -25.37 -11.68 -39.10
N GLN A 183 -24.27 -12.42 -39.18
CA GLN A 183 -23.28 -12.49 -38.12
C GLN A 183 -22.69 -11.10 -37.80
N TYR A 184 -22.18 -10.42 -38.83
CA TYR A 184 -21.55 -9.11 -38.63
C TYR A 184 -22.59 -8.02 -38.29
N THR A 185 -23.81 -8.14 -38.74
CA THR A 185 -24.89 -7.21 -38.38
C THR A 185 -25.35 -7.41 -36.93
N ILE A 186 -25.41 -8.64 -36.44
CA ILE A 186 -25.82 -8.97 -35.08
C ILE A 186 -24.67 -8.79 -34.08
N TRP A 187 -23.40 -8.98 -34.51
CA TRP A 187 -22.25 -9.02 -33.61
C TRP A 187 -22.07 -7.72 -32.81
N ASP A 188 -22.16 -6.55 -33.43
CA ASP A 188 -22.07 -5.27 -32.73
C ASP A 188 -23.31 -4.97 -31.90
N ASN A 189 -24.43 -5.53 -32.27
CA ASN A 189 -25.74 -5.34 -31.62
C ASN A 189 -25.94 -6.20 -30.40
N TYR A 190 -25.06 -7.13 -30.17
CA TYR A 190 -25.09 -7.99 -28.99
C TYR A 190 -24.98 -7.20 -27.68
N LEU A 191 -24.29 -6.05 -27.73
CA LEU A 191 -24.10 -5.13 -26.59
C LEU A 191 -24.95 -3.85 -26.70
N SER A 192 -25.58 -3.58 -27.84
CA SER A 192 -26.53 -2.51 -28.02
C SER A 192 -27.93 -3.06 -28.21
N ILE A 193 -28.88 -2.62 -27.42
CA ILE A 193 -30.30 -3.03 -27.52
C ILE A 193 -31.03 -2.14 -28.52
N GLU A 194 -30.30 -1.42 -29.36
CA GLU A 194 -30.92 -0.52 -30.32
C GLU A 194 -31.62 -1.30 -31.43
N PRO A 195 -32.89 -0.95 -31.74
CA PRO A 195 -33.56 -1.58 -32.84
C PRO A 195 -32.90 -1.11 -34.13
N HIS A 196 -32.07 -1.98 -34.75
CA HIS A 196 -31.64 -1.69 -36.10
C HIS A 196 -32.86 -1.56 -36.98
N ALA A 197 -32.94 -0.45 -37.66
CA ALA A 197 -34.01 -0.12 -38.62
C ALA A 197 -33.93 -1.02 -39.87
N VAL A 198 -34.00 -2.33 -39.67
CA VAL A 198 -34.50 -3.18 -40.75
C VAL A 198 -35.99 -2.97 -40.82
N THR A 199 -36.31 -1.91 -41.53
CA THR A 199 -37.68 -1.55 -41.99
C THR A 199 -38.82 -2.32 -41.31
N ASN A 200 -39.56 -1.63 -40.51
CA ASN A 200 -40.98 -1.78 -40.12
C ASN A 200 -41.63 -3.17 -39.95
N ARG A 201 -41.01 -4.29 -40.27
CA ARG A 201 -41.62 -5.64 -40.18
C ARG A 201 -40.70 -6.81 -39.96
N ASN A 202 -39.36 -6.74 -40.12
CA ASN A 202 -38.47 -7.88 -39.96
C ASN A 202 -37.24 -7.51 -39.11
N ASN A 203 -37.20 -8.04 -37.93
CA ASN A 203 -36.02 -8.02 -37.08
C ASN A 203 -34.91 -8.86 -37.76
N VAL A 204 -33.64 -8.43 -37.68
CA VAL A 204 -32.49 -9.21 -38.20
C VAL A 204 -32.43 -10.62 -37.58
N TYR A 205 -32.88 -10.75 -36.33
CA TYR A 205 -33.00 -12.04 -35.66
C TYR A 205 -34.05 -12.94 -36.31
N ASP A 206 -35.18 -12.44 -36.78
CA ASP A 206 -36.19 -13.22 -37.49
C ASP A 206 -35.61 -13.76 -38.82
N LEU A 207 -34.75 -12.99 -39.49
CA LEU A 207 -34.05 -13.44 -40.68
C LEU A 207 -33.02 -14.57 -40.37
N LEU A 208 -32.38 -14.50 -39.19
CA LEU A 208 -31.47 -15.56 -38.73
C LEU A 208 -32.27 -16.85 -38.46
N GLU A 209 -33.38 -16.76 -37.73
CA GLU A 209 -34.24 -17.91 -37.45
C GLU A 209 -34.87 -18.49 -38.75
N ASP A 210 -35.29 -17.66 -39.68
CA ASP A 210 -35.84 -18.11 -40.97
C ASP A 210 -34.76 -18.77 -41.83
N SER A 211 -33.50 -18.31 -41.77
CA SER A 211 -32.41 -18.80 -42.58
C SER A 211 -31.79 -20.09 -42.03
N PHE A 212 -31.71 -20.21 -40.70
CA PHE A 212 -30.89 -21.26 -40.05
C PHE A 212 -31.56 -21.90 -38.83
N GLY A 213 -32.71 -21.41 -38.36
CA GLY A 213 -33.32 -21.85 -37.10
C GLY A 213 -34.25 -23.06 -37.21
N ASN A 214 -34.65 -23.48 -38.40
CA ASN A 214 -35.65 -24.53 -38.56
C ASN A 214 -35.05 -25.95 -38.50
N THR A 215 -33.84 -26.11 -38.95
CA THR A 215 -33.10 -27.38 -38.96
C THR A 215 -31.71 -27.18 -38.40
N LYS A 216 -31.13 -28.24 -37.81
CA LYS A 216 -29.76 -28.17 -37.28
C LYS A 216 -28.80 -27.85 -38.43
N PRO A 217 -28.07 -26.72 -38.40
CA PRO A 217 -27.10 -26.39 -39.44
C PRO A 217 -25.95 -27.40 -39.50
N ASN A 218 -25.49 -27.70 -40.72
CA ASN A 218 -24.32 -28.56 -40.90
C ASN A 218 -23.01 -27.87 -40.47
N ASP A 219 -22.91 -26.56 -40.67
CA ASP A 219 -21.75 -25.77 -40.20
C ASP A 219 -21.91 -25.51 -38.70
N THR A 220 -20.93 -26.00 -37.96
CA THR A 220 -20.89 -25.86 -36.48
C THR A 220 -20.84 -24.41 -36.03
N ASN A 221 -20.19 -23.54 -36.80
CA ASN A 221 -20.11 -22.11 -36.45
C ASN A 221 -21.50 -21.43 -36.59
N VAL A 222 -22.22 -21.76 -37.64
CA VAL A 222 -23.59 -21.29 -37.86
C VAL A 222 -24.49 -21.77 -36.74
N MET A 223 -24.41 -23.07 -36.40
CA MET A 223 -25.17 -23.69 -35.34
C MET A 223 -24.89 -22.96 -33.99
N HIS A 224 -23.63 -22.76 -33.62
CA HIS A 224 -23.26 -22.11 -32.39
C HIS A 224 -23.78 -20.66 -32.33
N PHE A 225 -23.70 -19.94 -33.43
CA PHE A 225 -24.18 -18.58 -33.49
C PHE A 225 -25.68 -18.49 -33.31
N VAL A 226 -26.45 -19.36 -33.95
CA VAL A 226 -27.93 -19.42 -33.78
C VAL A 226 -28.30 -19.76 -32.34
N LEU A 227 -27.62 -20.77 -31.73
CA LEU A 227 -27.87 -21.17 -30.36
C LEU A 227 -27.50 -20.05 -29.36
N GLU A 228 -26.40 -19.37 -29.57
CA GLU A 228 -25.98 -18.22 -28.77
C GLU A 228 -27.05 -17.11 -28.78
N GLN A 229 -27.53 -16.76 -29.98
CA GLN A 229 -28.56 -15.74 -30.12
C GLN A 229 -29.88 -16.18 -29.45
N ARG A 230 -30.26 -17.43 -29.54
CA ARG A 230 -31.42 -17.99 -28.84
C ARG A 230 -31.31 -17.83 -27.33
N LEU A 231 -30.20 -18.32 -26.78
CA LEU A 231 -29.98 -18.29 -25.33
C LEU A 231 -30.06 -16.85 -24.77
N PHE A 232 -29.32 -15.92 -25.39
CA PHE A 232 -29.30 -14.54 -24.91
C PHE A 232 -30.56 -13.74 -25.25
N ARG A 233 -31.47 -14.29 -26.06
CA ARG A 233 -32.83 -13.75 -26.24
C ARG A 233 -33.86 -14.44 -25.35
N GLY A 234 -33.45 -15.45 -24.57
CA GLY A 234 -34.32 -16.16 -23.64
C GLY A 234 -35.07 -17.31 -24.30
N SER A 235 -34.66 -17.82 -25.48
CA SER A 235 -35.23 -18.99 -26.13
C SER A 235 -34.33 -20.21 -25.91
N GLN A 236 -34.94 -21.29 -25.42
CA GLN A 236 -34.23 -22.59 -25.29
C GLN A 236 -34.58 -23.59 -26.43
N LYS A 237 -35.22 -23.11 -27.51
CA LYS A 237 -35.63 -23.93 -28.65
C LYS A 237 -34.45 -24.68 -29.23
N ASN A 238 -34.50 -26.02 -29.21
CA ASN A 238 -33.51 -26.97 -29.74
C ASN A 238 -32.08 -26.86 -29.17
N VAL A 239 -31.88 -26.09 -28.10
CA VAL A 239 -30.51 -25.80 -27.59
C VAL A 239 -29.88 -27.08 -27.03
N ALA A 240 -30.62 -27.80 -26.15
CA ALA A 240 -30.11 -29.04 -25.56
C ALA A 240 -29.87 -30.12 -26.63
N GLU A 241 -30.84 -30.30 -27.55
CA GLU A 241 -30.78 -31.29 -28.63
C GLU A 241 -29.57 -31.05 -29.56
N TRP A 242 -29.34 -29.81 -29.99
CA TRP A 242 -28.25 -29.51 -30.93
C TRP A 242 -26.88 -29.58 -30.30
N LEU A 243 -26.76 -29.36 -28.95
CA LEU A 243 -25.51 -29.42 -28.18
C LEU A 243 -25.19 -30.80 -27.61
N GLU A 244 -26.09 -31.78 -27.68
CA GLU A 244 -25.98 -33.06 -26.97
C GLU A 244 -24.61 -33.76 -27.20
N ASN A 245 -24.11 -33.78 -28.41
CA ASN A 245 -22.82 -34.40 -28.77
C ASN A 245 -21.73 -33.38 -29.14
N ASP A 246 -21.90 -32.12 -28.78
CA ASP A 246 -20.91 -31.09 -29.11
C ASP A 246 -19.93 -30.89 -27.95
N HIS A 247 -18.71 -31.38 -28.14
CA HIS A 247 -17.58 -31.23 -27.24
C HIS A 247 -16.57 -30.14 -27.67
N SER A 248 -16.93 -29.32 -28.66
CA SER A 248 -16.10 -28.18 -29.06
C SER A 248 -16.04 -27.13 -27.95
N PRO A 249 -15.00 -26.27 -27.90
CA PRO A 249 -14.92 -25.21 -26.88
C PRO A 249 -16.18 -24.36 -26.82
N LYS A 250 -16.72 -23.96 -27.97
CA LYS A 250 -17.93 -23.12 -28.04
C LYS A 250 -19.19 -23.88 -27.59
N GLY A 251 -19.30 -25.16 -27.95
CA GLY A 251 -20.39 -26.01 -27.47
C GLY A 251 -20.38 -26.19 -25.95
N LEU A 252 -19.19 -26.38 -25.36
CA LEU A 252 -19.02 -26.45 -23.90
C LEU A 252 -19.42 -25.13 -23.22
N MET A 253 -19.01 -23.99 -23.80
CA MET A 253 -19.41 -22.68 -23.29
C MET A 253 -20.91 -22.45 -23.32
N LEU A 254 -21.58 -22.81 -24.43
CA LEU A 254 -23.03 -22.71 -24.56
C LEU A 254 -23.77 -23.59 -23.54
N ARG A 255 -23.29 -24.82 -23.32
CA ARG A 255 -23.82 -25.73 -22.28
C ARG A 255 -23.63 -25.13 -20.88
N ALA A 256 -22.49 -24.51 -20.61
CA ALA A 256 -22.26 -23.80 -19.35
C ALA A 256 -23.29 -22.66 -19.14
N VAL A 257 -23.64 -21.91 -20.20
CA VAL A 257 -24.67 -20.87 -20.14
C VAL A 257 -26.05 -21.47 -19.86
N VAL A 258 -26.39 -22.61 -20.48
CA VAL A 258 -27.65 -23.32 -20.19
C VAL A 258 -27.73 -23.68 -18.68
N ASN A 259 -26.67 -24.28 -18.14
CA ASN A 259 -26.57 -24.60 -16.72
C ASN A 259 -26.75 -23.38 -15.82
N ILE A 260 -26.14 -22.23 -16.18
CA ILE A 260 -26.32 -20.97 -15.44
C ILE A 260 -27.78 -20.54 -15.46
N PHE A 261 -28.45 -20.60 -16.60
CA PHE A 261 -29.87 -20.20 -16.72
C PHE A 261 -30.81 -21.16 -16.01
N GLU A 262 -30.43 -22.43 -15.89
CA GLU A 262 -31.17 -23.46 -15.17
C GLU A 262 -30.84 -23.55 -13.66
N ASN A 263 -30.08 -22.58 -13.11
CA ASN A 263 -29.68 -22.54 -11.70
C ASN A 263 -28.69 -23.65 -11.30
N GLN A 264 -28.03 -24.29 -12.28
CA GLN A 264 -27.03 -25.35 -12.05
C GLN A 264 -25.61 -24.73 -12.10
N TYR A 265 -25.37 -23.75 -11.24
CA TYR A 265 -24.18 -22.93 -11.28
C TYR A 265 -22.87 -23.70 -11.12
N ASP A 266 -22.87 -24.68 -10.20
CA ASP A 266 -21.64 -25.43 -9.87
C ASP A 266 -21.21 -26.34 -11.04
N GLU A 267 -22.16 -26.79 -11.87
CA GLU A 267 -21.91 -27.60 -13.06
C GLU A 267 -21.38 -26.77 -14.24
N SER A 268 -21.53 -25.47 -14.21
CA SER A 268 -21.06 -24.59 -15.28
C SER A 268 -19.54 -24.40 -15.28
N ILE A 269 -18.90 -24.34 -14.09
CA ILE A 269 -17.45 -24.08 -13.94
C ILE A 269 -16.60 -25.16 -14.62
N PRO A 270 -16.84 -26.46 -14.41
CA PRO A 270 -16.10 -27.53 -15.12
C PRO A 270 -16.18 -27.40 -16.64
N LEU A 271 -17.33 -27.04 -17.21
CA LEU A 271 -17.50 -26.86 -18.65
C LEU A 271 -16.67 -25.70 -19.20
N PHE A 272 -16.63 -24.56 -18.49
CA PHE A 272 -15.75 -23.46 -18.87
C PHE A 272 -14.27 -23.84 -18.76
N ASN A 273 -13.89 -24.58 -17.72
CA ASN A 273 -12.52 -25.05 -17.53
C ASN A 273 -12.09 -26.01 -18.64
N ASP A 274 -12.97 -26.92 -19.07
CA ASP A 274 -12.69 -27.84 -20.18
C ASP A 274 -12.61 -27.08 -21.51
N ALA A 275 -13.47 -26.12 -21.76
CA ALA A 275 -13.37 -25.23 -22.93
C ALA A 275 -12.02 -24.49 -22.94
N LEU A 276 -11.57 -23.93 -21.80
CA LEU A 276 -10.25 -23.27 -21.67
C LEU A 276 -9.09 -24.24 -21.92
N LYS A 277 -9.16 -25.47 -21.41
CA LYS A 277 -8.13 -26.50 -21.64
C LYS A 277 -7.95 -26.79 -23.14
N ILE A 278 -9.07 -26.91 -23.87
CA ILE A 278 -9.04 -27.16 -25.29
C ILE A 278 -8.48 -25.96 -26.07
N HIS A 279 -8.92 -24.75 -25.72
CA HIS A 279 -8.38 -23.49 -26.29
C HIS A 279 -6.88 -23.34 -26.07
N ARG A 280 -6.38 -23.71 -24.89
CA ARG A 280 -4.95 -23.60 -24.54
C ARG A 280 -4.07 -24.66 -25.19
N LYS A 281 -4.63 -25.83 -25.61
CA LYS A 281 -3.90 -26.84 -26.36
C LYS A 281 -3.58 -26.43 -27.80
N GLY A 282 -4.48 -25.69 -28.44
CA GLY A 282 -4.32 -25.21 -29.81
C GLY A 282 -3.66 -23.84 -29.93
N ASN A 283 -3.77 -22.99 -28.90
CA ASN A 283 -3.29 -21.64 -28.83
C ASN A 283 -2.53 -21.39 -27.53
N LYS A 284 -1.58 -20.48 -27.54
CA LYS A 284 -0.68 -20.07 -26.47
C LYS A 284 -1.34 -20.04 -25.08
N ARG A 285 -0.56 -20.28 -24.00
CA ARG A 285 -0.92 -20.33 -22.57
C ARG A 285 -1.81 -19.19 -22.02
N LYS A 286 -2.09 -18.13 -22.81
CA LYS A 286 -2.88 -16.96 -22.47
C LYS A 286 -4.26 -16.93 -23.16
N ALA A 287 -4.79 -18.03 -23.63
CA ALA A 287 -6.11 -18.05 -24.26
C ALA A 287 -7.22 -17.80 -23.23
N VAL A 288 -8.20 -16.98 -23.60
CA VAL A 288 -9.40 -16.62 -22.84
C VAL A 288 -10.63 -17.18 -23.58
N LEU A 289 -11.79 -17.19 -22.93
CA LEU A 289 -13.04 -17.69 -23.55
C LEU A 289 -13.60 -16.70 -24.57
N GLY A 290 -13.42 -15.41 -24.31
CA GLY A 290 -13.88 -14.30 -25.17
C GLY A 290 -15.31 -13.84 -24.87
N SER A 291 -15.59 -12.58 -25.19
CA SER A 291 -16.92 -11.96 -25.12
C SER A 291 -17.59 -12.12 -23.75
N ILE A 292 -18.92 -12.39 -23.73
CA ILE A 292 -19.71 -12.55 -22.50
C ILE A 292 -19.35 -13.79 -21.69
N TYR A 293 -18.69 -14.77 -22.30
CA TYR A 293 -18.29 -15.99 -21.59
C TYR A 293 -17.23 -15.73 -20.53
N ASP A 294 -16.32 -14.78 -20.76
CA ASP A 294 -15.35 -14.34 -19.75
C ASP A 294 -16.05 -13.78 -18.52
N PHE A 295 -17.09 -12.97 -18.76
CA PHE A 295 -17.90 -12.39 -17.70
C PHE A 295 -18.67 -13.48 -16.93
N LEU A 296 -19.38 -14.38 -17.65
CA LEU A 296 -20.17 -15.42 -17.01
C LEU A 296 -19.30 -16.42 -16.21
N TYR A 297 -18.15 -16.80 -16.77
CA TYR A 297 -17.19 -17.64 -16.05
C TYR A 297 -16.67 -16.94 -14.80
N GLY A 298 -16.20 -15.69 -14.94
CA GLY A 298 -15.74 -14.92 -13.80
C GLY A 298 -16.83 -14.70 -12.74
N LEU A 299 -18.08 -14.52 -13.18
CA LEU A 299 -19.24 -14.42 -12.29
C LEU A 299 -19.47 -15.71 -11.49
N MET A 300 -19.36 -16.87 -12.11
CA MET A 300 -19.52 -18.17 -11.42
C MET A 300 -18.39 -18.43 -10.43
N LEU A 301 -17.13 -18.06 -10.78
CA LEU A 301 -16.01 -18.13 -9.86
C LEU A 301 -16.22 -17.20 -8.63
N LEU A 302 -16.69 -15.98 -8.86
CA LEU A 302 -17.00 -15.04 -7.78
C LEU A 302 -18.14 -15.56 -6.88
N ARG A 303 -19.16 -16.21 -7.45
CA ARG A 303 -20.29 -16.78 -6.70
C ARG A 303 -19.85 -17.87 -5.72
N HIS A 304 -18.94 -18.74 -6.15
CA HIS A 304 -18.51 -19.90 -5.33
C HIS A 304 -17.66 -19.49 -4.12
N ARG A 305 -17.12 -18.28 -4.09
CA ARG A 305 -16.42 -17.64 -2.96
C ARG A 305 -15.30 -18.47 -2.29
N SER A 306 -14.89 -19.61 -2.86
CA SER A 306 -13.74 -20.34 -2.34
C SER A 306 -12.45 -19.57 -2.61
N LEU A 307 -11.47 -19.66 -1.72
CA LEU A 307 -10.15 -19.02 -1.90
C LEU A 307 -9.50 -19.45 -3.23
N THR A 308 -9.69 -20.70 -3.63
CA THR A 308 -9.18 -21.23 -4.90
C THR A 308 -9.83 -20.54 -6.09
N ASN A 309 -11.16 -20.40 -6.09
CA ASN A 309 -11.91 -19.79 -7.19
C ASN A 309 -11.65 -18.27 -7.28
N LEU A 310 -11.50 -17.57 -6.15
CA LEU A 310 -11.16 -16.15 -6.14
C LEU A 310 -9.74 -15.89 -6.67
N LYS A 311 -8.78 -16.76 -6.32
CA LYS A 311 -7.43 -16.72 -6.91
C LYS A 311 -7.44 -17.03 -8.42
N GLU A 312 -8.23 -18.02 -8.83
CA GLU A 312 -8.41 -18.36 -10.24
C GLU A 312 -9.03 -17.19 -11.02
N LEU A 313 -10.05 -16.54 -10.45
CA LEU A 313 -10.66 -15.36 -11.03
C LEU A 313 -9.65 -14.21 -11.18
N ASP A 314 -8.89 -13.90 -10.14
CA ASP A 314 -7.88 -12.85 -10.19
C ASP A 314 -6.83 -13.14 -11.28
N LEU A 315 -6.26 -14.34 -11.30
CA LEU A 315 -5.31 -14.77 -12.33
C LEU A 315 -5.91 -14.73 -13.75
N TYR A 316 -7.19 -15.09 -13.88
CA TYR A 316 -7.89 -15.05 -15.16
C TYR A 316 -8.07 -13.61 -15.65
N MET A 317 -8.49 -12.70 -14.76
CA MET A 317 -8.70 -11.29 -15.09
C MET A 317 -7.38 -10.55 -15.39
N GLN A 318 -6.27 -10.93 -14.75
CA GLN A 318 -4.95 -10.38 -15.05
C GLN A 318 -4.49 -10.65 -16.50
N LEU A 319 -5.04 -11.66 -17.18
CA LEU A 319 -4.74 -11.91 -18.60
C LEU A 319 -5.20 -10.76 -19.52
N PHE A 320 -6.18 -9.97 -19.08
CA PHE A 320 -6.70 -8.81 -19.83
C PHE A 320 -5.92 -7.51 -19.57
N ILE A 321 -5.11 -7.43 -18.51
CA ILE A 321 -4.37 -6.21 -18.08
C ILE A 321 -2.99 -6.06 -18.76
N GLY A 322 -2.67 -6.86 -19.77
CA GLY A 322 -1.38 -6.80 -20.49
C GLY A 322 -1.16 -5.46 -21.22
N LYS A 323 0.11 -5.09 -21.46
CA LYS A 323 0.60 -3.78 -21.97
C LYS A 323 -0.13 -3.15 -23.17
N ASN A 324 -0.96 -3.88 -23.91
CA ASN A 324 -1.69 -3.41 -25.10
C ASN A 324 -3.15 -3.91 -25.18
N ASN A 325 -3.69 -4.55 -24.16
CA ASN A 325 -5.06 -5.04 -24.19
C ASN A 325 -5.99 -4.05 -23.49
N VAL A 326 -6.92 -3.50 -24.23
CA VAL A 326 -8.07 -2.77 -23.67
C VAL A 326 -8.98 -3.82 -23.06
N ILE A 327 -9.10 -3.81 -21.73
CA ILE A 327 -10.06 -4.65 -21.01
C ILE A 327 -11.47 -4.29 -21.51
N SER A 328 -12.27 -5.31 -21.85
CA SER A 328 -13.70 -5.10 -22.10
C SER A 328 -14.34 -4.40 -20.87
N PRO A 329 -15.14 -3.35 -21.05
CA PRO A 329 -15.77 -2.65 -19.92
C PRO A 329 -16.53 -3.57 -18.97
N ILE A 330 -17.20 -4.60 -19.47
CA ILE A 330 -17.93 -5.58 -18.66
C ILE A 330 -16.96 -6.38 -17.75
N ASN A 331 -15.84 -6.83 -18.30
CA ASN A 331 -14.82 -7.53 -17.51
C ASN A 331 -14.14 -6.59 -16.50
N ALA A 332 -13.98 -5.31 -16.85
CA ALA A 332 -13.47 -4.30 -15.94
C ALA A 332 -14.42 -4.04 -14.75
N ILE A 333 -15.73 -3.99 -15.01
CA ILE A 333 -16.75 -3.87 -13.95
C ILE A 333 -16.66 -5.08 -12.99
N LEU A 334 -16.56 -6.28 -13.52
CA LEU A 334 -16.45 -7.52 -12.72
C LEU A 334 -15.14 -7.55 -11.92
N TYR A 335 -14.04 -7.15 -12.53
CA TYR A 335 -12.73 -7.10 -11.86
C TYR A 335 -12.70 -6.11 -10.69
N GLU A 336 -13.29 -4.92 -10.90
CA GLU A 336 -13.43 -3.96 -9.79
C GLU A 336 -14.39 -4.46 -8.71
N ALA A 337 -15.46 -5.18 -9.08
CA ALA A 337 -16.35 -5.81 -8.11
C ALA A 337 -15.65 -6.90 -7.27
N LEU A 338 -14.76 -7.68 -7.89
CA LEU A 338 -13.89 -8.61 -7.16
C LEU A 338 -13.04 -7.90 -6.11
N TYR A 339 -12.39 -6.79 -6.48
CA TYR A 339 -11.56 -6.02 -5.56
C TYR A 339 -12.36 -5.36 -4.43
N VAL A 340 -13.58 -4.89 -4.73
CA VAL A 340 -14.50 -4.41 -3.68
C VAL A 340 -14.94 -5.55 -2.77
N TYR A 341 -15.23 -6.70 -3.32
CA TYR A 341 -15.60 -7.89 -2.55
C TYR A 341 -14.50 -8.35 -1.60
N GLN A 342 -13.25 -8.33 -2.07
CA GLN A 342 -12.05 -8.69 -1.29
C GLN A 342 -11.58 -7.58 -0.33
N GLY A 343 -12.25 -6.43 -0.30
CA GLY A 343 -11.85 -5.28 0.51
C GLY A 343 -10.56 -4.58 0.06
N ILE A 344 -10.08 -4.87 -1.15
CA ILE A 344 -8.89 -4.23 -1.72
C ILE A 344 -9.19 -2.80 -2.19
N LYS A 345 -10.44 -2.54 -2.58
CA LYS A 345 -10.89 -1.28 -3.15
C LYS A 345 -12.25 -0.89 -2.59
N LYS A 346 -12.44 0.41 -2.31
CA LYS A 346 -13.77 0.95 -1.96
C LYS A 346 -14.57 1.24 -3.23
N ILE A 347 -15.90 1.19 -3.15
CA ILE A 347 -16.77 1.45 -4.32
C ILE A 347 -16.61 2.87 -4.85
N GLU A 348 -16.42 3.87 -4.00
CA GLU A 348 -16.20 5.27 -4.38
C GLU A 348 -14.98 5.46 -5.29
N GLU A 349 -14.00 4.60 -5.12
CA GLU A 349 -12.74 4.60 -5.86
C GLU A 349 -12.81 3.77 -7.14
N SER A 350 -13.89 3.00 -7.30
CA SER A 350 -14.13 2.21 -8.49
C SER A 350 -14.69 3.07 -9.61
N ARG A 351 -13.91 3.33 -10.64
CA ARG A 351 -14.37 4.07 -11.82
C ARG A 351 -15.54 3.39 -12.51
N TYR A 352 -15.58 2.07 -12.52
CA TYR A 352 -16.58 1.30 -13.25
C TYR A 352 -17.86 1.03 -12.43
N LEU A 353 -17.79 1.02 -11.10
CA LEU A 353 -18.95 0.84 -10.24
C LEU A 353 -19.58 2.16 -9.77
N SER A 354 -18.80 3.23 -9.65
CA SER A 354 -19.27 4.49 -9.12
C SER A 354 -19.82 5.47 -10.18
N THR A 355 -19.40 5.34 -11.46
CA THR A 355 -19.83 6.24 -12.54
C THR A 355 -20.85 5.58 -13.47
N LYS A 356 -21.80 6.37 -13.98
CA LYS A 356 -22.82 5.92 -14.93
C LYS A 356 -22.20 5.22 -16.14
N ARG A 357 -22.78 4.11 -16.56
CA ARG A 357 -22.48 3.41 -17.82
C ARG A 357 -23.49 3.80 -18.90
N GLU A 358 -23.00 3.99 -20.12
CA GLU A 358 -23.86 4.38 -21.24
C GLU A 358 -24.36 3.15 -22.01
N SER A 359 -23.54 2.11 -22.10
CA SER A 359 -23.95 0.85 -22.71
C SER A 359 -25.01 0.12 -21.88
N PRO A 360 -26.10 -0.36 -22.50
CA PRO A 360 -27.18 -1.09 -21.82
C PRO A 360 -26.68 -2.28 -21.00
N TYR A 361 -25.79 -3.10 -21.55
CA TYR A 361 -25.23 -4.26 -20.85
C TYR A 361 -24.32 -3.89 -19.72
N GLU A 362 -23.47 -2.88 -19.90
CA GLU A 362 -22.61 -2.38 -18.84
C GLU A 362 -23.45 -1.83 -17.68
N ASN A 363 -24.54 -1.12 -17.98
CA ASN A 363 -25.46 -0.60 -16.99
C ASN A 363 -26.16 -1.73 -16.22
N LEU A 364 -26.65 -2.76 -16.91
CA LEU A 364 -27.24 -3.93 -16.26
C LEU A 364 -26.23 -4.64 -15.34
N VAL A 365 -25.03 -4.93 -15.85
CA VAL A 365 -23.98 -5.62 -15.11
C VAL A 365 -23.56 -4.79 -13.88
N GLN A 366 -23.39 -3.48 -14.04
CA GLN A 366 -23.06 -2.58 -12.94
C GLN A 366 -24.12 -2.63 -11.83
N ILE A 367 -25.38 -2.48 -12.17
CA ILE A 367 -26.47 -2.45 -11.18
C ILE A 367 -26.64 -3.85 -10.53
N LEU A 368 -26.47 -4.93 -11.29
CA LEU A 368 -26.55 -6.29 -10.78
C LEU A 368 -25.44 -6.57 -9.75
N LEU A 369 -24.21 -6.14 -10.03
CA LEU A 369 -23.09 -6.27 -9.09
C LEU A 369 -23.28 -5.38 -7.85
N LEU A 370 -23.77 -4.15 -8.00
CA LEU A 370 -24.12 -3.30 -6.86
C LEU A 370 -25.24 -3.92 -6.00
N TYR A 371 -26.20 -4.59 -6.63
CA TYR A 371 -27.25 -5.30 -5.91
C TYR A 371 -26.70 -6.48 -5.11
N TRP A 372 -25.81 -7.28 -5.66
CA TRP A 372 -25.18 -8.40 -4.96
C TRP A 372 -24.19 -7.97 -3.87
N LEU A 373 -23.55 -6.82 -4.05
CA LEU A 373 -22.68 -6.22 -3.04
C LEU A 373 -23.44 -5.49 -1.92
N ASP A 374 -24.78 -5.52 -1.92
CA ASP A 374 -25.67 -4.80 -0.99
C ASP A 374 -25.38 -3.27 -0.92
N GLU A 375 -24.97 -2.71 -2.04
CA GLU A 375 -24.62 -1.29 -2.15
C GLU A 375 -25.70 -0.46 -2.89
N THR A 376 -26.91 -0.98 -2.99
CA THR A 376 -28.03 -0.33 -3.67
C THR A 376 -28.50 0.98 -3.00
N LYS A 377 -28.16 1.17 -1.72
CA LYS A 377 -28.40 2.46 -1.04
C LYS A 377 -27.76 3.65 -1.77
N ARG A 378 -26.64 3.43 -2.46
CA ARG A 378 -25.92 4.45 -3.22
C ARG A 378 -26.67 4.95 -4.44
N ILE A 379 -27.52 4.12 -5.04
CA ILE A 379 -28.32 4.43 -6.22
C ILE A 379 -29.79 4.69 -5.88
N SER A 380 -30.15 4.79 -4.59
CA SER A 380 -31.52 4.92 -4.13
C SER A 380 -32.00 6.36 -3.97
N SER A 381 -31.13 7.38 -3.96
CA SER A 381 -31.56 8.77 -3.92
C SER A 381 -32.25 9.19 -5.23
N PRO A 382 -33.17 10.17 -5.25
CA PRO A 382 -33.87 10.57 -6.46
C PRO A 382 -32.94 10.95 -7.63
N LEU A 383 -31.84 11.63 -7.34
CA LEU A 383 -30.82 11.98 -8.34
C LEU A 383 -30.12 10.74 -8.90
N GLN A 384 -29.74 9.82 -8.03
CA GLN A 384 -29.06 8.60 -8.43
C GLN A 384 -30.00 7.62 -9.16
N GLN A 385 -31.25 7.55 -8.75
CA GLN A 385 -32.27 6.78 -9.50
C GLN A 385 -32.43 7.27 -10.93
N SER A 386 -32.47 8.60 -11.14
CA SER A 386 -32.53 9.17 -12.50
C SER A 386 -31.27 8.88 -13.33
N THR A 387 -30.12 8.75 -12.67
CA THR A 387 -28.83 8.52 -13.33
C THR A 387 -28.59 7.05 -13.66
N PHE A 388 -28.94 6.13 -12.79
CA PHE A 388 -28.61 4.70 -12.91
C PHE A 388 -29.82 3.82 -13.27
N LEU A 389 -30.96 4.00 -12.59
CA LEU A 389 -32.11 3.11 -12.70
C LEU A 389 -33.06 3.48 -13.84
N ALA A 390 -33.22 4.77 -14.13
CA ALA A 390 -34.06 5.20 -15.24
C ALA A 390 -33.54 4.72 -16.61
N PRO A 391 -32.24 4.79 -16.92
CA PRO A 391 -31.69 4.18 -18.14
C PRO A 391 -31.93 2.67 -18.20
N LEU A 392 -31.73 1.94 -17.10
CA LEU A 392 -31.99 0.49 -17.05
C LEU A 392 -33.46 0.20 -17.37
N ALA A 393 -34.40 0.99 -16.81
CA ALA A 393 -35.83 0.84 -17.09
C ALA A 393 -36.17 1.14 -18.54
N HIS A 394 -35.54 2.14 -19.14
CA HIS A 394 -35.69 2.48 -20.56
C HIS A 394 -35.19 1.34 -21.46
N TYR A 395 -33.96 0.83 -21.20
CA TYR A 395 -33.41 -0.28 -21.97
C TYR A 395 -34.19 -1.58 -21.75
N CYS A 396 -34.74 -1.81 -20.56
CA CYS A 396 -35.62 -2.96 -20.29
C CYS A 396 -36.82 -2.97 -21.24
N GLN A 397 -37.49 -1.81 -21.44
CA GLN A 397 -38.62 -1.70 -22.36
C GLN A 397 -38.19 -1.91 -23.82
N GLN A 398 -37.10 -1.27 -24.23
CA GLN A 398 -36.57 -1.45 -25.60
C GLN A 398 -36.18 -2.93 -25.86
N ALA A 399 -35.53 -3.59 -24.92
CA ALA A 399 -35.15 -4.99 -25.05
C ALA A 399 -36.39 -5.90 -25.22
N HIS A 400 -37.43 -5.64 -24.45
CA HIS A 400 -38.70 -6.36 -24.60
C HIS A 400 -39.30 -6.17 -26.00
N ASP A 401 -39.34 -4.92 -26.50
CA ASP A 401 -39.94 -4.57 -27.79
C ASP A 401 -39.19 -5.18 -28.98
N VAL A 402 -37.87 -5.39 -28.86
CA VAL A 402 -37.04 -6.05 -29.90
C VAL A 402 -36.76 -7.53 -29.67
N GLY A 403 -37.37 -8.16 -28.64
CA GLY A 403 -37.30 -9.59 -28.38
C GLY A 403 -36.02 -10.06 -27.63
N PHE A 404 -35.30 -9.16 -26.96
CA PHE A 404 -34.20 -9.51 -26.04
C PHE A 404 -34.75 -9.94 -24.67
N GLY A 405 -35.46 -11.07 -24.63
CA GLY A 405 -36.20 -11.54 -23.46
C GLY A 405 -35.34 -11.71 -22.22
N TRP A 406 -34.13 -12.27 -22.35
CA TRP A 406 -33.19 -12.42 -21.25
C TRP A 406 -32.85 -11.06 -20.58
N TYR A 407 -32.46 -10.08 -21.37
CA TYR A 407 -32.10 -8.76 -20.85
C TYR A 407 -33.33 -8.06 -20.21
N ALA A 408 -34.47 -8.09 -20.90
CA ALA A 408 -35.69 -7.48 -20.42
C ALA A 408 -36.15 -8.06 -19.07
N ALA A 409 -36.14 -9.39 -18.97
CA ALA A 409 -36.56 -10.11 -17.79
C ALA A 409 -35.64 -9.89 -16.58
N ILE A 410 -34.32 -10.00 -16.77
CA ILE A 410 -33.35 -9.76 -15.70
C ILE A 410 -33.42 -8.30 -15.23
N SER A 411 -33.46 -7.35 -16.16
CA SER A 411 -33.56 -5.92 -15.84
C SER A 411 -34.85 -5.60 -15.07
N ALA A 412 -35.99 -6.13 -15.51
CA ALA A 412 -37.28 -5.91 -14.86
C ALA A 412 -37.30 -6.52 -13.44
N THR A 413 -36.79 -7.74 -13.30
CA THR A 413 -36.69 -8.43 -11.99
C THR A 413 -35.76 -7.69 -11.05
N LEU A 414 -34.61 -7.24 -11.53
CA LEU A 414 -33.63 -6.49 -10.75
C LEU A 414 -34.21 -5.14 -10.25
N LEU A 415 -34.89 -4.40 -11.12
CA LEU A 415 -35.58 -3.17 -10.73
C LEU A 415 -36.66 -3.41 -9.67
N GLN A 416 -37.38 -4.51 -9.76
CA GLN A 416 -38.35 -4.92 -8.75
C GLN A 416 -37.65 -5.25 -7.41
N ARG A 417 -36.52 -5.96 -7.43
CA ARG A 417 -35.72 -6.30 -6.23
C ARG A 417 -35.15 -5.08 -5.52
N ILE A 418 -34.85 -4.02 -6.29
CA ILE A 418 -34.34 -2.75 -5.77
C ILE A 418 -35.47 -1.80 -5.32
N ASN A 419 -36.74 -2.20 -5.48
CA ASN A 419 -37.93 -1.40 -5.19
C ASN A 419 -38.04 -0.13 -6.06
N TYR A 420 -37.56 -0.16 -7.32
CA TYR A 420 -37.76 0.90 -8.27
C TYR A 420 -39.09 0.77 -8.98
N THR A 421 -39.97 1.74 -8.77
CA THR A 421 -41.34 1.71 -9.30
C THR A 421 -41.38 2.17 -10.75
N ASN A 422 -41.69 1.24 -11.68
CA ASN A 422 -41.96 1.55 -13.11
C ASN A 422 -43.01 0.58 -13.65
N LYS A 423 -44.18 1.12 -14.01
CA LYS A 423 -45.34 0.32 -14.45
C LYS A 423 -45.07 -0.54 -15.69
N ALA A 424 -44.19 -0.10 -16.61
CA ALA A 424 -43.87 -0.87 -17.81
C ALA A 424 -42.99 -2.06 -17.42
N CYS A 425 -41.94 -1.83 -16.61
CA CYS A 425 -41.03 -2.90 -16.12
C CYS A 425 -41.77 -3.89 -15.24
N GLU A 426 -42.73 -3.47 -14.41
CA GLU A 426 -43.57 -4.38 -13.59
C GLU A 426 -44.40 -5.33 -14.44
N LYS A 427 -44.94 -4.84 -15.60
CA LYS A 427 -45.66 -5.70 -16.56
C LYS A 427 -44.70 -6.67 -17.24
N ILE A 428 -43.50 -6.22 -17.63
CA ILE A 428 -42.47 -7.07 -18.24
C ILE A 428 -42.01 -8.16 -17.26
N ALA A 429 -41.80 -7.84 -15.99
CA ALA A 429 -41.44 -8.81 -14.96
C ALA A 429 -42.47 -9.90 -14.83
N LYS A 430 -43.78 -9.57 -14.87
CA LYS A 430 -44.88 -10.56 -14.85
C LYS A 430 -44.91 -11.44 -16.08
N ILE A 431 -44.54 -10.93 -17.26
CA ILE A 431 -44.49 -11.72 -18.50
C ILE A 431 -43.46 -12.83 -18.39
N TYR A 432 -42.29 -12.50 -17.83
CA TYR A 432 -41.15 -13.42 -17.75
C TYR A 432 -41.04 -14.14 -16.39
N GLU A 433 -42.00 -14.03 -15.48
CA GLU A 433 -41.96 -14.53 -14.10
C GLU A 433 -41.64 -16.04 -14.01
N LYS A 434 -41.94 -16.83 -15.04
CA LYS A 434 -41.71 -18.27 -15.09
C LYS A 434 -40.44 -18.68 -15.84
N GLU A 435 -39.67 -17.75 -16.32
CA GLU A 435 -38.47 -18.05 -17.10
C GLU A 435 -37.30 -18.39 -16.19
N SER A 436 -36.55 -19.44 -16.52
CA SER A 436 -35.45 -19.95 -15.70
C SER A 436 -34.30 -18.97 -15.51
N PHE A 437 -33.95 -18.19 -16.52
CA PHE A 437 -32.84 -17.23 -16.46
C PHE A 437 -33.04 -16.06 -15.48
N ILE A 438 -34.26 -15.82 -14.98
CA ILE A 438 -34.52 -14.80 -13.94
C ILE A 438 -33.78 -15.12 -12.65
N HIS A 439 -33.52 -16.36 -12.37
CA HIS A 439 -32.81 -16.82 -11.17
C HIS A 439 -31.41 -16.23 -11.04
N LEU A 440 -30.82 -15.77 -12.16
CA LEU A 440 -29.53 -15.11 -12.15
C LEU A 440 -29.51 -13.85 -11.25
N VAL A 441 -30.62 -13.12 -11.10
CA VAL A 441 -30.71 -11.96 -10.21
C VAL A 441 -30.49 -12.36 -8.75
N ASP A 442 -30.96 -13.51 -8.35
CA ASP A 442 -30.84 -14.04 -6.99
C ASP A 442 -29.71 -15.09 -6.86
N ALA A 443 -28.81 -15.19 -7.86
CA ALA A 443 -27.71 -16.16 -7.88
C ALA A 443 -26.72 -15.99 -6.74
N PHE A 444 -26.58 -14.77 -6.23
CA PHE A 444 -25.70 -14.44 -5.11
C PHE A 444 -26.52 -14.19 -3.84
N PRO A 445 -26.24 -14.89 -2.74
CA PRO A 445 -26.83 -14.57 -1.46
C PRO A 445 -26.37 -13.16 -1.05
N LYS A 446 -27.32 -12.30 -0.65
CA LYS A 446 -27.00 -10.99 -0.10
C LYS A 446 -26.14 -11.16 1.13
N SER A 447 -24.97 -10.57 1.15
CA SER A 447 -24.11 -10.50 2.31
C SER A 447 -24.06 -9.06 2.82
N VAL A 448 -24.28 -8.89 4.12
CA VAL A 448 -24.15 -7.58 4.77
C VAL A 448 -22.69 -7.14 4.70
N ALA A 449 -22.42 -5.82 4.68
CA ALA A 449 -21.06 -5.29 4.52
C ALA A 449 -20.06 -5.84 5.54
N TRP A 450 -20.47 -5.99 6.82
CA TRP A 450 -19.61 -6.55 7.85
C TRP A 450 -19.33 -8.05 7.66
N GLU A 451 -20.26 -8.83 7.07
CA GLU A 451 -20.00 -10.26 6.75
C GLU A 451 -18.94 -10.42 5.67
N ARG A 452 -19.00 -9.60 4.61
CA ARG A 452 -17.95 -9.58 3.56
C ARG A 452 -16.61 -9.20 4.13
N ALA A 453 -16.58 -8.19 5.02
CA ALA A 453 -15.36 -7.75 5.67
C ALA A 453 -14.71 -8.88 6.48
N LEU A 454 -15.49 -9.63 7.27
CA LEU A 454 -14.97 -10.78 8.02
C LEU A 454 -14.48 -11.90 7.11
N GLU A 455 -15.20 -12.19 6.03
CA GLU A 455 -14.81 -13.22 5.06
C GLU A 455 -13.51 -12.81 4.33
N ALA A 456 -13.36 -11.55 3.98
CA ALA A 456 -12.13 -11.00 3.38
C ALA A 456 -10.94 -11.07 4.34
N LEU A 457 -11.13 -10.75 5.63
CA LEU A 457 -10.08 -10.87 6.67
C LEU A 457 -9.59 -12.31 6.82
N SER A 458 -10.48 -13.30 6.71
CA SER A 458 -10.12 -14.72 6.83
C SER A 458 -9.28 -15.27 5.66
N GLN A 459 -9.19 -14.55 4.55
CA GLN A 459 -8.56 -15.04 3.30
C GLN A 459 -7.15 -14.48 3.03
N ILE A 460 -6.59 -13.64 3.91
CA ILE A 460 -5.27 -13.02 3.73
C ILE A 460 -4.14 -14.01 4.11
N SER A 461 -3.07 -14.13 3.30
CA SER A 461 -1.97 -15.11 3.45
C SER A 461 -0.56 -14.48 3.50
N THR A 462 0.42 -15.10 4.21
CA THR A 462 1.71 -14.51 4.62
C THR A 462 2.96 -14.94 3.83
N LEU A 463 4.00 -14.05 3.77
CA LEU A 463 5.40 -14.32 3.36
C LEU A 463 6.37 -13.29 3.99
N LYS A 464 7.57 -13.72 4.50
CA LYS A 464 8.55 -12.87 5.24
C LYS A 464 9.93 -12.71 4.56
N PRO A 465 10.73 -11.61 4.83
CA PRO A 465 12.18 -11.50 4.56
C PRO A 465 13.06 -11.08 5.76
N GLN A 466 14.42 -11.29 5.65
CA GLN A 466 15.45 -11.06 6.71
C GLN A 466 16.62 -10.16 6.28
N SER A 467 17.38 -9.52 7.23
CA SER A 467 18.64 -8.78 6.97
C SER A 467 19.61 -8.63 8.16
N THR A 468 20.92 -8.29 7.90
CA THR A 468 22.05 -8.12 8.85
C THR A 468 23.05 -7.01 8.44
N ALA A 469 23.84 -6.37 9.39
CA ALA A 469 24.78 -5.25 9.13
C ALA A 469 25.99 -5.15 10.11
N ILE A 470 27.11 -4.47 9.70
CA ILE A 470 28.37 -4.21 10.46
C ILE A 470 28.97 -2.82 10.08
N ALA A 471 29.73 -2.13 10.99
CA ALA A 471 30.17 -0.72 10.88
C ALA A 471 31.70 -0.45 11.04
N ALA A 472 32.21 0.73 10.58
CA ALA A 472 33.59 1.22 10.62
C ALA A 472 33.72 2.72 11.03
N THR A 473 34.92 3.22 11.48
CA THR A 473 35.18 4.54 12.10
C THR A 473 36.09 5.49 11.30
N SER A 474 35.83 6.83 11.28
CA SER A 474 36.54 7.89 10.55
C SER A 474 36.39 9.29 11.20
N GLU A 475 37.29 10.26 10.89
CA GLU A 475 37.25 11.68 11.34
C GLU A 475 36.17 12.53 10.71
N LEU A 476 35.59 12.08 9.59
CA LEU A 476 34.40 12.61 8.96
C LEU A 476 33.28 11.58 9.11
N ARG A 477 32.06 12.04 9.25
CA ARG A 477 30.89 11.17 9.26
C ARG A 477 29.74 11.78 8.50
N LEU A 478 28.91 10.94 7.90
CA LEU A 478 27.59 11.32 7.44
C LEU A 478 26.62 11.20 8.61
N VAL A 479 25.77 12.19 8.76
CA VAL A 479 24.65 12.14 9.70
C VAL A 479 23.37 12.44 8.92
N TRP A 480 22.29 11.81 9.32
CA TRP A 480 20.97 12.02 8.74
C TRP A 480 20.13 12.83 9.72
N THR A 481 19.44 13.84 9.24
CA THR A 481 18.51 14.61 10.05
C THR A 481 17.09 14.27 9.66
N LEU A 482 16.29 13.92 10.68
CA LEU A 482 14.89 13.55 10.54
C LEU A 482 14.00 14.70 11.05
N GLU A 483 13.02 15.07 10.26
CA GLU A 483 11.94 15.95 10.64
C GLU A 483 10.62 15.34 10.19
N ILE A 484 9.62 15.39 11.05
CA ILE A 484 8.29 14.85 10.76
C ILE A 484 7.27 15.93 11.08
N GLU A 485 6.68 16.51 10.03
CA GLU A 485 5.63 17.53 10.13
C GLU A 485 4.41 17.12 9.30
N ASN A 486 3.23 17.12 9.92
CA ASN A 486 1.95 16.80 9.26
C ASN A 486 1.95 15.49 8.46
N GLY A 487 2.69 14.48 8.93
CA GLY A 487 2.82 13.19 8.23
C GLY A 487 3.88 13.16 7.11
N HIS A 488 4.48 14.30 6.77
CA HIS A 488 5.60 14.35 5.83
C HIS A 488 6.93 14.09 6.54
N ILE A 489 7.72 13.23 5.95
CA ILE A 489 9.04 12.83 6.45
C ILE A 489 10.09 13.56 5.63
N LEU A 490 10.87 14.40 6.28
CA LEU A 490 12.05 15.01 5.68
C LEU A 490 13.30 14.34 6.27
N PHE A 491 14.06 13.66 5.41
CA PHE A 491 15.26 12.91 5.78
C PHE A 491 16.44 13.42 4.96
N GLU A 492 17.31 14.22 5.61
CA GLU A 492 18.38 14.96 4.93
C GLU A 492 19.77 14.55 5.39
N PRO A 493 20.74 14.35 4.47
CA PRO A 493 22.14 14.06 4.80
C PRO A 493 22.94 15.31 5.09
N LYS A 494 23.76 15.25 6.16
CA LYS A 494 24.73 16.30 6.52
C LYS A 494 26.11 15.70 6.82
N GLU A 495 27.16 16.33 6.35
CA GLU A 495 28.54 15.97 6.66
C GLU A 495 29.01 16.70 7.92
N GLN A 496 29.47 15.94 8.91
CA GLN A 496 30.07 16.48 10.11
C GLN A 496 31.56 16.19 10.16
N ARG A 497 32.33 17.13 10.73
CA ARG A 497 33.76 16.99 10.97
C ARG A 497 34.07 17.06 12.46
N LEU A 498 34.93 16.18 12.93
CA LEU A 498 35.41 16.17 14.31
C LEU A 498 36.37 17.33 14.55
N GLY A 499 36.02 18.22 15.48
CA GLY A 499 36.88 19.35 15.89
C GLY A 499 37.98 18.91 16.82
N LYS A 500 39.06 19.74 16.94
CA LYS A 500 40.19 19.49 17.85
C LYS A 500 39.78 19.31 19.31
N ASN A 501 38.59 19.76 19.70
CA ASN A 501 38.06 19.66 21.04
C ASN A 501 37.17 18.43 21.26
N GLY A 502 37.22 17.44 20.36
CA GLY A 502 36.40 16.23 20.44
C GLY A 502 34.90 16.42 20.12
N THR A 503 34.48 17.60 19.71
CA THR A 503 33.08 17.88 19.36
C THR A 503 32.86 17.87 17.85
N TRP A 504 31.69 17.36 17.42
CA TRP A 504 31.32 17.36 16.02
C TRP A 504 30.76 18.71 15.58
N SER A 505 31.06 19.13 14.33
CA SER A 505 30.52 20.36 13.75
C SER A 505 29.00 20.29 13.57
N LYS A 506 28.34 21.45 13.34
CA LYS A 506 26.90 21.53 13.03
C LYS A 506 26.48 20.73 11.79
N GLY A 507 27.45 20.34 10.96
CA GLY A 507 27.22 19.63 9.71
C GLY A 507 26.83 20.55 8.53
N ARG A 508 27.27 20.17 7.34
CA ARG A 508 26.94 20.80 6.05
C ARG A 508 26.06 19.88 5.25
N VAL A 509 24.95 20.38 4.74
CA VAL A 509 24.03 19.60 3.87
C VAL A 509 24.77 19.11 2.63
N ILE A 510 24.63 17.82 2.32
CA ILE A 510 25.11 17.21 1.08
C ILE A 510 23.91 16.98 0.18
N SER A 511 23.98 17.38 -1.11
CA SER A 511 22.88 17.14 -2.04
C SER A 511 22.74 15.63 -2.36
N LEU A 512 21.51 15.13 -2.44
CA LEU A 512 21.23 13.76 -2.85
C LEU A 512 21.81 13.43 -4.23
N LYS A 513 21.87 14.42 -5.13
CA LYS A 513 22.55 14.28 -6.45
C LYS A 513 24.00 13.88 -6.30
N ARG A 514 24.73 14.49 -5.37
CA ARG A 514 26.13 14.22 -5.13
C ARG A 514 26.34 12.85 -4.50
N LEU A 515 25.51 12.46 -3.53
CA LEU A 515 25.54 11.14 -2.93
C LEU A 515 25.16 10.04 -3.92
N HIS A 516 24.33 10.31 -4.92
CA HIS A 516 23.97 9.34 -5.95
C HIS A 516 25.09 9.15 -6.99
N ASN A 517 25.72 10.24 -7.45
CA ASN A 517 26.65 10.21 -8.59
C ASN A 517 28.11 10.00 -8.19
N GLU A 518 28.52 10.37 -6.96
CA GLU A 518 29.90 10.47 -6.53
C GLU A 518 30.16 9.64 -5.24
N LEU A 519 29.49 8.51 -5.06
CA LEU A 519 29.56 7.68 -3.86
C LEU A 519 31.00 7.34 -3.43
N ASP A 520 31.86 7.06 -4.39
CA ASP A 520 33.28 6.69 -4.16
C ASP A 520 34.13 7.84 -3.58
N THR A 521 33.63 9.08 -3.60
CA THR A 521 34.33 10.24 -3.03
C THR A 521 34.12 10.40 -1.51
N PHE A 522 33.31 9.52 -0.89
CA PHE A 522 32.96 9.57 0.54
C PHE A 522 33.45 8.31 1.28
N PRO A 523 34.73 8.19 1.59
CA PRO A 523 35.32 6.97 2.20
C PRO A 523 34.88 6.73 3.65
N TYR A 524 34.16 7.66 4.27
CA TYR A 524 33.69 7.61 5.66
C TYR A 524 32.23 7.13 5.81
N LEU A 525 31.57 6.76 4.72
CA LEU A 525 30.22 6.23 4.77
C LEU A 525 30.21 4.85 5.42
N THR A 526 29.27 4.64 6.33
CA THR A 526 28.98 3.32 6.86
C THR A 526 28.31 2.45 5.82
N ASP A 527 28.27 1.12 6.02
CA ASP A 527 27.56 0.21 5.13
C ASP A 527 26.07 0.57 5.04
N GLN A 528 25.51 1.05 6.15
CA GLN A 528 24.11 1.48 6.21
C GLN A 528 23.89 2.81 5.47
N ASP A 529 24.83 3.76 5.56
CA ASP A 529 24.82 4.98 4.72
C ASP A 529 24.87 4.62 3.23
N LEU A 530 25.74 3.69 2.85
CA LEU A 530 25.83 3.21 1.47
C LEU A 530 24.53 2.55 1.00
N HIS A 531 23.85 1.82 1.88
CA HIS A 531 22.58 1.21 1.59
C HIS A 531 21.49 2.27 1.34
N ILE A 532 21.40 3.27 2.21
CA ILE A 532 20.49 4.40 2.07
C ILE A 532 20.80 5.18 0.77
N CYS A 533 22.07 5.48 0.49
CA CYS A 533 22.48 6.22 -0.70
C CYS A 533 22.11 5.49 -2.01
N LYS A 534 22.18 4.17 -2.05
CA LYS A 534 21.77 3.34 -3.21
C LYS A 534 20.26 3.40 -3.48
N ARG A 535 19.45 3.77 -2.49
CA ARG A 535 18.00 3.96 -2.64
C ARG A 535 17.62 5.31 -3.24
N ILE A 536 18.56 6.25 -3.39
CA ILE A 536 18.30 7.54 -4.03
C ILE A 536 17.86 7.31 -5.48
N ARG A 537 16.71 7.86 -5.87
CA ARG A 537 16.13 7.73 -7.20
C ARG A 537 16.23 9.05 -7.96
N LYS A 538 16.65 8.96 -9.21
CA LYS A 538 16.62 10.06 -10.16
C LYS A 538 15.24 10.10 -10.82
N VAL A 539 14.52 11.20 -10.68
CA VAL A 539 13.20 11.44 -11.31
C VAL A 539 13.35 12.55 -12.35
N THR A 540 13.00 12.23 -13.59
CA THR A 540 12.91 13.21 -14.69
C THR A 540 11.45 13.58 -14.88
N ASN A 541 11.06 14.79 -14.51
CA ASN A 541 9.73 15.31 -14.81
C ASN A 541 9.73 15.85 -16.25
N ALA A 542 9.02 15.17 -17.14
CA ALA A 542 8.66 15.70 -18.46
C ALA A 542 7.45 16.62 -18.28
N SER A 543 7.66 17.91 -18.18
CA SER A 543 6.59 18.88 -18.37
C SER A 543 6.49 19.23 -19.86
N ASP A 544 5.30 19.13 -20.45
CA ASP A 544 5.01 19.32 -21.88
C ASP A 544 5.19 20.73 -22.43
N TYR A 545 5.79 21.65 -21.67
CA TYR A 545 6.07 23.00 -22.13
C TYR A 545 7.49 23.43 -21.74
N TYR A 546 8.35 23.61 -22.74
CA TYR A 546 9.75 24.06 -22.71
C TYR A 546 10.83 23.01 -22.34
N TYR A 547 11.82 22.89 -23.20
CA TYR A 547 13.04 22.07 -23.20
C TYR A 547 13.98 22.26 -22.00
N TYR A 548 13.52 22.08 -20.76
CA TYR A 548 14.38 21.95 -19.60
C TYR A 548 14.02 20.69 -18.80
N HIS A 549 14.82 19.65 -18.95
CA HIS A 549 14.78 18.48 -18.09
C HIS A 549 15.35 18.85 -16.70
N HIS A 550 14.51 19.12 -15.73
CA HIS A 550 14.94 19.20 -14.33
C HIS A 550 15.08 17.79 -13.75
N GLU A 551 16.34 17.39 -13.50
CA GLU A 551 16.67 16.17 -12.78
C GLU A 551 16.49 16.42 -11.29
N THR A 552 15.52 15.73 -10.68
CA THR A 552 15.30 15.76 -9.22
C THR A 552 15.75 14.42 -8.63
N PHE A 553 16.43 14.47 -7.50
CA PHE A 553 16.89 13.28 -6.76
C PHE A 553 16.11 13.18 -5.46
N LEU A 554 15.46 12.04 -5.22
CA LEU A 554 14.58 11.81 -4.09
C LEU A 554 14.93 10.52 -3.37
N LEU A 555 14.74 10.50 -2.06
CA LEU A 555 14.68 9.27 -1.27
C LEU A 555 13.25 8.71 -1.32
N PRO A 556 13.08 7.39 -1.33
CA PRO A 556 11.75 6.79 -1.26
C PRO A 556 11.12 7.00 0.13
N GLU A 557 9.79 6.97 0.21
CA GLU A 557 9.06 7.21 1.46
C GLU A 557 9.40 6.19 2.56
N ASP A 558 9.71 4.95 2.17
CA ASP A 558 10.06 3.85 3.07
C ASP A 558 11.52 3.84 3.52
N ILE A 559 12.29 4.90 3.22
CA ILE A 559 13.74 4.98 3.53
C ILE A 559 14.06 4.82 5.02
N LEU A 560 13.14 5.14 5.91
CA LEU A 560 13.34 5.00 7.34
C LEU A 560 13.48 3.52 7.77
N LEU A 561 12.98 2.57 6.98
CA LEU A 561 13.21 1.14 7.23
C LEU A 561 14.68 0.76 7.04
N ASP A 562 15.37 1.40 6.09
CA ASP A 562 16.81 1.21 5.88
C ASP A 562 17.66 1.93 6.94
N ALA A 563 17.05 2.90 7.66
CA ALA A 563 17.69 3.64 8.74
C ALA A 563 17.45 3.03 10.12
N VAL A 564 16.78 1.88 10.24
CA VAL A 564 16.55 1.17 11.52
C VAL A 564 17.88 0.79 12.15
N GLY A 565 18.10 1.22 13.40
CA GLY A 565 19.34 0.99 14.13
C GLY A 565 20.54 1.78 13.63
N HIS A 566 20.36 2.78 12.78
CA HIS A 566 21.44 3.60 12.25
C HIS A 566 22.03 4.51 13.34
N PRO A 567 23.37 4.50 13.59
CA PRO A 567 23.99 5.18 14.73
C PRO A 567 24.02 6.71 14.59
N HIS A 568 23.78 7.28 13.43
CA HIS A 568 23.95 8.70 13.14
C HIS A 568 22.68 9.36 12.55
N VAL A 569 21.50 9.06 13.07
CA VAL A 569 20.27 9.78 12.77
C VAL A 569 19.93 10.70 13.93
N TYR A 570 19.55 11.95 13.64
CA TYR A 570 19.27 12.98 14.63
C TYR A 570 18.01 13.76 14.29
N TRP A 571 17.30 14.29 15.29
CA TRP A 571 16.25 15.28 15.02
C TRP A 571 16.87 16.55 14.40
N ALA A 572 16.26 17.10 13.37
CA ALA A 572 16.72 18.32 12.72
C ALA A 572 16.89 19.49 13.71
N SER A 573 16.01 19.59 14.72
CA SER A 573 16.01 20.59 15.79
C SER A 573 17.07 20.34 16.88
N GLN A 574 17.57 19.11 17.03
CA GLN A 574 18.44 18.69 18.15
C GLN A 574 19.86 18.27 17.71
N LEU A 575 20.24 18.53 16.46
CA LEU A 575 21.55 18.12 15.93
C LEU A 575 22.75 18.58 16.79
N GLN A 576 22.60 19.64 17.57
CA GLN A 576 23.64 20.19 18.47
C GLN A 576 23.85 19.37 19.75
N TYR A 577 22.86 18.60 20.17
CA TYR A 577 22.87 17.87 21.44
C TYR A 577 23.38 16.42 21.34
N GLN A 578 23.81 16.01 20.14
CA GLN A 578 24.55 14.77 19.87
C GLN A 578 23.90 13.46 20.28
N SER A 579 22.60 13.44 20.58
CA SER A 579 21.91 12.18 20.86
C SER A 579 21.22 11.67 19.57
N PRO A 580 21.66 10.58 18.98
CA PRO A 580 20.98 9.97 17.82
C PRO A 580 19.63 9.42 18.23
N ILE A 581 18.70 9.42 17.28
CA ILE A 581 17.34 8.88 17.41
C ILE A 581 17.41 7.35 17.29
N ASP A 582 16.66 6.64 18.10
CA ASP A 582 16.44 5.23 17.91
C ASP A 582 15.26 5.02 16.94
N ILE A 583 15.54 4.34 15.81
CA ILE A 583 14.54 3.97 14.83
C ILE A 583 14.28 2.50 14.98
N GLN A 584 13.06 2.14 15.38
CA GLN A 584 12.62 0.76 15.56
C GLN A 584 11.49 0.41 14.61
N THR A 585 11.42 -0.85 14.20
CA THR A 585 10.27 -1.36 13.43
C THR A 585 9.18 -1.83 14.37
N ALA A 586 7.93 -1.62 13.96
CA ALA A 586 6.77 -2.14 14.64
C ALA A 586 5.77 -2.71 13.62
N GLU A 587 4.89 -3.60 14.06
CA GLU A 587 3.81 -4.15 13.25
C GLU A 587 2.47 -3.52 13.64
N PRO A 588 1.59 -3.26 12.66
CA PRO A 588 0.23 -2.80 12.94
C PRO A 588 -0.53 -3.80 13.81
N GLN A 589 -1.47 -3.29 14.59
CA GLN A 589 -2.24 -4.09 15.54
C GLN A 589 -3.74 -3.92 15.29
N LEU A 590 -4.49 -5.01 15.41
CA LEU A 590 -5.95 -5.01 15.36
C LEU A 590 -6.51 -4.93 16.79
N LEU A 591 -7.23 -3.86 17.09
CA LEU A 591 -7.93 -3.70 18.36
C LEU A 591 -9.39 -4.10 18.18
N VAL A 592 -9.86 -5.03 19.00
CA VAL A 592 -11.24 -5.50 19.05
C VAL A 592 -11.85 -5.15 20.40
N GLN A 593 -12.85 -4.29 20.41
CA GLN A 593 -13.51 -3.83 21.61
C GLN A 593 -14.99 -4.17 21.59
N GLU A 594 -15.50 -4.69 22.69
CA GLU A 594 -16.92 -4.92 22.92
C GLU A 594 -17.49 -3.73 23.71
N HIS A 595 -18.49 -3.08 23.11
CA HIS A 595 -19.24 -2.00 23.72
C HIS A 595 -20.74 -2.27 23.57
N GLU A 596 -21.46 -2.40 24.69
CA GLU A 596 -22.89 -2.73 24.72
C GLU A 596 -23.20 -4.00 23.90
N ASP A 597 -23.98 -3.88 22.83
CA ASP A 597 -24.35 -4.99 21.92
C ASP A 597 -23.53 -5.03 20.61
N GLN A 598 -22.41 -4.33 20.56
CA GLN A 598 -21.59 -4.21 19.34
C GLN A 598 -20.12 -4.50 19.61
N LEU A 599 -19.48 -5.12 18.61
CA LEU A 599 -18.04 -5.31 18.53
C LEU A 599 -17.46 -4.27 17.58
N HIS A 600 -16.44 -3.57 18.02
CA HIS A 600 -15.75 -2.55 17.23
C HIS A 600 -14.31 -2.98 16.93
N LEU A 601 -13.96 -3.09 15.66
CA LEU A 601 -12.66 -3.51 15.16
C LEU A 601 -11.94 -2.31 14.57
N THR A 602 -10.76 -1.96 15.10
CA THR A 602 -9.95 -0.85 14.62
C THR A 602 -8.49 -1.25 14.42
N LEU A 603 -7.81 -0.64 13.47
CA LEU A 603 -6.38 -0.85 13.21
C LEU A 603 -5.56 0.25 13.86
N ILE A 604 -4.47 -0.12 14.54
CA ILE A 604 -3.54 0.81 15.19
C ILE A 604 -2.12 0.54 14.66
N PRO A 605 -1.43 1.55 14.11
CA PRO A 605 -1.93 2.88 13.78
C PRO A 605 -2.91 2.84 12.61
N GLN A 606 -3.64 3.93 12.38
CA GLN A 606 -4.44 4.07 11.17
C GLN A 606 -3.52 4.12 9.95
N ILE A 607 -3.85 3.35 8.92
CA ILE A 607 -3.05 3.19 7.71
C ILE A 607 -3.77 3.88 6.56
N ALA A 608 -3.13 4.90 5.97
CA ALA A 608 -3.62 5.49 4.74
C ALA A 608 -3.32 4.55 3.54
N ARG A 609 -4.16 4.61 2.52
CA ARG A 609 -4.17 3.64 1.42
C ARG A 609 -2.85 3.50 0.67
N ASP A 610 -2.17 4.62 0.43
CA ASP A 610 -0.95 4.65 -0.36
C ASP A 610 0.32 4.63 0.49
N SER A 611 0.18 4.53 1.83
CA SER A 611 1.31 4.52 2.74
C SER A 611 2.11 3.24 2.60
N THR A 612 3.41 3.38 2.38
CA THR A 612 4.39 2.29 2.45
C THR A 612 4.90 2.11 3.86
N ILE A 613 4.89 3.17 4.65
CA ILE A 613 5.21 3.17 6.08
C ILE A 613 4.24 4.08 6.84
N VAL A 614 4.08 3.81 8.13
CA VAL A 614 3.51 4.76 9.10
C VAL A 614 4.57 5.02 10.16
N VAL A 615 4.76 6.27 10.56
CA VAL A 615 5.79 6.67 11.52
C VAL A 615 5.14 7.29 12.74
N GLN A 616 5.47 6.75 13.90
CA GLN A 616 4.99 7.24 15.19
C GLN A 616 6.18 7.71 16.04
N LYS A 617 6.14 8.98 16.50
CA LYS A 617 7.16 9.51 17.42
C LYS A 617 7.02 8.84 18.79
N THR A 618 8.15 8.37 19.33
CA THR A 618 8.24 7.86 20.71
C THR A 618 9.12 8.77 21.56
N ALA A 619 9.30 8.43 22.81
CA ALA A 619 10.23 9.11 23.70
C ALA A 619 11.68 9.01 23.22
N THR A 620 12.05 7.84 22.74
CA THR A 620 13.43 7.48 22.42
C THR A 620 13.77 7.65 20.93
N GLY A 621 12.75 7.87 20.08
CA GLY A 621 12.99 7.97 18.63
C GLY A 621 11.71 7.88 17.83
N VAL A 622 11.65 6.90 16.94
CA VAL A 622 10.47 6.66 16.09
C VAL A 622 10.22 5.16 15.93
N LEU A 623 8.94 4.79 15.98
CA LEU A 623 8.46 3.49 15.51
C LEU A 623 8.06 3.63 14.04
N VAL A 624 8.63 2.77 13.21
CA VAL A 624 8.32 2.69 11.77
C VAL A 624 7.54 1.42 11.53
N TYR A 625 6.28 1.58 11.18
CA TYR A 625 5.41 0.46 10.79
C TYR A 625 5.61 0.19 9.32
N ASN A 626 6.11 -1.00 8.99
CA ASN A 626 6.24 -1.44 7.61
C ASN A 626 4.88 -1.88 7.08
N ILE A 627 4.33 -1.16 6.11
CA ILE A 627 2.98 -1.39 5.60
C ILE A 627 3.06 -2.18 4.29
N ASN A 628 2.65 -3.42 4.34
CA ASN A 628 2.53 -4.29 3.18
C ASN A 628 1.11 -4.23 2.56
N ASP A 629 0.92 -4.93 1.44
CA ASP A 629 -0.37 -4.97 0.75
C ASP A 629 -1.49 -5.57 1.60
N GLN A 630 -1.16 -6.54 2.45
CA GLN A 630 -2.10 -7.18 3.36
C GLN A 630 -2.57 -6.21 4.45
N HIS A 631 -1.67 -5.42 5.03
CA HIS A 631 -2.01 -4.37 6.00
C HIS A 631 -2.93 -3.30 5.37
N ARG A 632 -2.65 -2.88 4.12
CA ARG A 632 -3.52 -1.95 3.37
C ARG A 632 -4.89 -2.55 3.09
N GLN A 633 -4.94 -3.86 2.80
CA GLN A 633 -6.19 -4.56 2.59
C GLN A 633 -7.02 -4.62 3.87
N VAL A 634 -6.42 -4.97 5.01
CA VAL A 634 -7.11 -4.93 6.32
C VAL A 634 -7.62 -3.53 6.62
N ALA A 635 -6.80 -2.49 6.44
CA ALA A 635 -7.21 -1.10 6.63
C ALA A 635 -8.39 -0.70 5.73
N THR A 636 -8.40 -1.15 4.49
CA THR A 636 -9.49 -0.90 3.54
C THR A 636 -10.78 -1.60 3.97
N ILE A 637 -10.69 -2.84 4.45
CA ILE A 637 -11.83 -3.63 4.94
C ILE A 637 -12.45 -3.00 6.19
N LEU A 638 -11.62 -2.61 7.15
CA LEU A 638 -12.09 -2.01 8.40
C LEU A 638 -12.59 -0.56 8.20
N GLY A 639 -12.03 0.16 7.25
CA GLY A 639 -12.33 1.57 7.01
C GLY A 639 -11.69 2.51 8.03
N GLU A 640 -11.81 3.83 7.80
CA GLU A 640 -11.18 4.86 8.65
C GLU A 640 -11.75 4.91 10.08
N ASN A 641 -13.03 4.59 10.24
CA ASN A 641 -13.71 4.62 11.54
C ASN A 641 -13.79 3.25 12.21
N GLY A 642 -13.13 2.23 11.64
CA GLY A 642 -13.27 0.86 12.09
C GLY A 642 -14.57 0.19 11.65
N LEU A 643 -14.67 -1.11 11.91
CA LEU A 643 -15.82 -1.96 11.54
C LEU A 643 -16.65 -2.26 12.78
N THR A 644 -17.93 -1.93 12.73
CA THR A 644 -18.88 -2.22 13.81
C THR A 644 -19.73 -3.44 13.45
N ILE A 645 -19.80 -4.41 14.36
CA ILE A 645 -20.42 -5.74 14.15
C ILE A 645 -21.35 -6.04 15.33
N PRO A 646 -22.56 -6.60 15.13
CA PRO A 646 -23.40 -7.03 16.22
C PRO A 646 -22.77 -8.15 17.07
N CYS A 647 -22.94 -8.12 18.41
CA CYS A 647 -22.44 -9.17 19.30
C CYS A 647 -22.95 -10.57 19.00
N SER A 648 -24.09 -10.70 18.30
CA SER A 648 -24.59 -11.98 17.80
C SER A 648 -23.63 -12.69 16.83
N ALA A 649 -22.71 -11.95 16.21
CA ALA A 649 -21.70 -12.49 15.28
C ALA A 649 -20.34 -12.77 15.96
N ARG A 650 -20.26 -12.71 17.31
CA ARG A 650 -19.01 -12.89 18.08
C ARG A 650 -18.17 -14.09 17.62
N GLN A 651 -18.76 -15.26 17.44
CA GLN A 651 -18.02 -16.46 17.04
C GLN A 651 -17.38 -16.29 15.65
N ARG A 652 -18.11 -15.74 14.70
CA ARG A 652 -17.60 -15.47 13.34
C ARG A 652 -16.46 -14.43 13.36
N VAL A 653 -16.55 -13.44 14.24
CA VAL A 653 -15.47 -12.47 14.44
C VAL A 653 -14.22 -13.17 14.98
N MET A 654 -14.36 -14.03 15.99
CA MET A 654 -13.23 -14.78 16.56
C MET A 654 -12.58 -15.72 15.55
N ASP A 655 -13.36 -16.41 14.73
CA ASP A 655 -12.85 -17.28 13.67
C ASP A 655 -12.07 -16.48 12.60
N SER A 656 -12.58 -15.31 12.20
CA SER A 656 -11.91 -14.43 11.23
C SER A 656 -10.63 -13.80 11.80
N ILE A 657 -10.64 -13.42 13.07
CA ILE A 657 -9.47 -12.84 13.76
C ILE A 657 -8.33 -13.86 13.83
N SER A 658 -8.62 -15.14 14.04
CA SER A 658 -7.61 -16.20 14.07
C SER A 658 -6.80 -16.26 12.77
N SER A 659 -7.43 -15.99 11.63
CA SER A 659 -6.76 -15.95 10.33
C SER A 659 -5.87 -14.71 10.16
N VAL A 660 -6.23 -13.60 10.80
CA VAL A 660 -5.50 -12.33 10.74
C VAL A 660 -4.34 -12.29 11.75
N ALA A 661 -4.42 -13.06 12.84
CA ALA A 661 -3.42 -13.11 13.90
C ALA A 661 -2.03 -13.62 13.44
N SER A 662 -1.96 -14.28 12.29
CA SER A 662 -0.68 -14.63 11.64
C SER A 662 0.04 -13.45 10.98
N MET A 663 -0.61 -12.28 10.87
CA MET A 663 -0.11 -11.10 10.16
C MET A 663 -0.11 -9.86 11.03
N LEU A 664 -1.02 -9.78 11.98
CA LEU A 664 -1.24 -8.64 12.85
C LEU A 664 -1.41 -9.12 14.27
N THR A 665 -0.78 -8.43 15.20
CA THR A 665 -1.12 -8.64 16.60
C THR A 665 -2.56 -8.20 16.86
N VAL A 666 -3.32 -9.03 17.56
CA VAL A 666 -4.70 -8.73 17.92
C VAL A 666 -4.81 -8.46 19.41
N GLN A 667 -5.40 -7.34 19.77
CA GLN A 667 -5.80 -7.01 21.14
C GLN A 667 -7.31 -7.08 21.25
N SER A 668 -7.84 -7.69 22.31
CA SER A 668 -9.28 -7.77 22.52
C SER A 668 -9.63 -7.64 24.01
N ASN A 669 -10.78 -7.02 24.31
CA ASN A 669 -11.40 -7.11 25.63
C ASN A 669 -12.44 -8.23 25.72
N ILE A 670 -12.59 -9.03 24.69
CA ILE A 670 -13.51 -10.17 24.63
C ILE A 670 -12.86 -11.37 25.32
N ILE A 671 -13.50 -11.90 26.34
CA ILE A 671 -13.08 -13.14 26.99
C ILE A 671 -13.51 -14.33 26.13
N GLY A 672 -12.55 -15.03 25.55
CA GLY A 672 -12.79 -16.23 24.74
C GLY A 672 -11.49 -16.75 24.13
N MET A 673 -11.28 -18.06 24.20
CA MET A 673 -10.14 -18.73 23.56
C MET A 673 -10.43 -18.93 22.07
N THR A 674 -9.46 -18.63 21.22
CA THR A 674 -9.44 -19.18 19.87
C THR A 674 -8.96 -20.64 19.95
N THR A 675 -9.62 -21.54 19.29
CA THR A 675 -9.30 -22.99 19.32
C THR A 675 -7.96 -23.37 18.67
N GLN A 676 -7.19 -22.40 18.16
CA GLN A 676 -5.97 -22.63 17.36
C GLN A 676 -4.68 -22.03 17.95
N ALA A 677 -4.77 -21.18 18.98
CA ALA A 677 -3.59 -20.55 19.59
C ALA A 677 -3.21 -21.23 20.90
N ASP A 678 -1.90 -21.40 21.14
CA ASP A 678 -1.36 -21.90 22.40
C ASP A 678 -1.52 -20.85 23.50
N LEU A 679 -2.11 -21.23 24.64
CA LEU A 679 -2.29 -20.33 25.76
C LEU A 679 -0.99 -20.27 26.59
N VAL A 680 -0.47 -19.06 26.84
CA VAL A 680 0.71 -18.82 27.67
C VAL A 680 0.41 -17.78 28.75
N ASP A 681 1.11 -17.89 29.87
CA ASP A 681 1.00 -16.92 30.96
C ASP A 681 1.61 -15.57 30.54
N ALA A 682 0.95 -14.48 30.95
CA ALA A 682 1.44 -13.15 30.65
C ALA A 682 2.63 -12.75 31.51
N ASP A 683 3.67 -12.17 30.93
CA ASP A 683 4.67 -11.42 31.64
C ASP A 683 4.15 -10.01 31.93
N HIS A 684 4.08 -9.65 33.22
CA HIS A 684 3.56 -8.36 33.69
C HIS A 684 4.67 -7.37 34.05
N ARG A 685 5.94 -7.77 33.96
CA ARG A 685 7.08 -6.91 34.31
C ARG A 685 7.10 -5.65 33.48
N LEU A 686 7.51 -4.56 34.13
CA LEU A 686 7.70 -3.29 33.45
C LEU A 686 9.00 -3.30 32.64
N HIS A 687 8.91 -2.96 31.36
CA HIS A 687 10.05 -2.69 30.48
C HIS A 687 10.30 -1.20 30.45
N LEU A 688 11.39 -0.76 31.07
CA LEU A 688 11.78 0.64 31.15
C LEU A 688 12.80 0.93 30.05
N HIS A 689 12.37 1.64 29.03
CA HIS A 689 13.24 2.09 27.95
C HIS A 689 13.97 3.37 28.42
N LEU A 690 15.28 3.27 28.59
CA LEU A 690 16.14 4.32 29.10
C LEU A 690 16.98 4.90 27.98
N GLN A 691 16.87 6.21 27.76
CA GLN A 691 17.69 6.89 26.74
C GLN A 691 18.43 8.08 27.33
N PRO A 692 19.78 8.11 27.27
CA PRO A 692 20.54 9.30 27.58
C PRO A 692 20.27 10.44 26.60
N ILE A 693 19.94 11.62 27.07
CA ILE A 693 19.71 12.84 26.28
C ILE A 693 20.59 13.94 26.82
N GLY A 694 21.66 14.29 26.10
CA GLY A 694 22.65 15.24 26.60
C GLY A 694 23.32 14.74 27.86
N GLN A 695 23.12 15.44 28.99
CA GLN A 695 23.55 15.01 30.34
C GLN A 695 22.39 14.44 31.17
N GLY A 696 21.19 14.38 30.61
CA GLY A 696 19.99 13.90 31.27
C GLY A 696 19.58 12.50 30.82
N LEU A 697 18.37 12.08 31.24
CA LEU A 697 17.82 10.74 30.99
C LEU A 697 16.34 10.85 30.61
N GLN A 698 15.94 10.20 29.54
CA GLN A 698 14.55 9.99 29.17
C GLN A 698 14.15 8.54 29.51
N ILE A 699 12.95 8.39 30.05
CA ILE A 699 12.39 7.12 30.52
C ILE A 699 11.01 6.95 29.95
N GLU A 700 10.71 5.79 29.37
CA GLU A 700 9.38 5.40 28.93
C GLU A 700 9.07 3.97 29.37
N ILE A 701 7.83 3.73 29.84
CA ILE A 701 7.45 2.42 30.40
C ILE A 701 6.53 1.68 29.46
N PHE A 702 6.77 0.38 29.32
CA PHE A 702 5.98 -0.59 28.60
C PHE A 702 5.81 -1.88 29.41
N VAL A 703 4.92 -2.74 28.94
CA VAL A 703 4.82 -4.16 29.30
C VAL A 703 4.91 -5.01 28.04
N GLN A 704 5.59 -6.15 28.13
CA GLN A 704 5.71 -7.12 27.04
C GLN A 704 5.10 -8.45 27.49
N PRO A 705 3.83 -8.73 27.15
CA PRO A 705 3.10 -9.86 27.72
C PRO A 705 3.68 -11.24 27.37
N PHE A 706 4.51 -11.35 26.32
CA PHE A 706 5.15 -12.60 25.91
C PHE A 706 6.64 -12.60 26.29
N LEU A 707 7.08 -13.63 26.98
CA LEU A 707 8.46 -13.75 27.48
C LEU A 707 9.55 -13.72 26.38
N GLU A 708 9.26 -14.26 25.20
CA GLU A 708 10.24 -14.43 24.10
C GLU A 708 10.03 -13.40 22.98
N GLY A 709 9.67 -12.18 23.31
CA GLY A 709 9.48 -11.11 22.34
C GLY A 709 8.00 -10.72 22.19
N GLY A 710 7.67 -10.16 21.04
CA GLY A 710 6.31 -9.69 20.77
C GLY A 710 6.11 -8.20 21.03
N PRO A 711 4.88 -7.72 20.91
CA PRO A 711 4.58 -6.30 20.99
C PRO A 711 4.64 -5.72 22.39
N LEU A 712 5.02 -4.44 22.45
CA LEU A 712 5.07 -3.64 23.68
C LEU A 712 3.76 -2.86 23.84
N TYR A 713 3.25 -2.79 25.06
CA TYR A 713 2.03 -2.09 25.41
C TYR A 713 2.28 -1.08 26.53
N LYS A 714 1.46 -0.03 26.59
CA LYS A 714 1.40 0.79 27.81
C LYS A 714 0.73 -0.01 28.93
N PRO A 715 1.25 0.04 30.15
CA PRO A 715 0.63 -0.63 31.29
C PRO A 715 -0.84 -0.27 31.48
N ALA A 716 -1.68 -1.26 31.70
CA ALA A 716 -3.12 -1.14 31.93
C ALA A 716 -3.91 -0.43 30.78
N VAL A 717 -3.38 -0.41 29.55
CA VAL A 717 -4.03 0.20 28.38
C VAL A 717 -4.16 -0.81 27.27
N GLY A 718 -5.29 -0.74 26.50
CA GLY A 718 -5.57 -1.60 25.35
C GLY A 718 -6.52 -2.76 25.69
N GLY A 719 -6.35 -3.90 25.00
CA GLY A 719 -7.09 -5.14 25.28
C GLY A 719 -6.42 -6.01 26.33
N THR A 720 -7.21 -6.72 27.13
CA THR A 720 -6.70 -7.68 28.10
C THR A 720 -6.21 -8.97 27.45
N THR A 721 -6.86 -9.42 26.40
CA THR A 721 -6.45 -10.61 25.66
C THR A 721 -5.59 -10.19 24.47
N VAL A 722 -4.41 -10.79 24.32
CA VAL A 722 -3.48 -10.54 23.22
C VAL A 722 -3.23 -11.83 22.46
N LEU A 723 -3.34 -11.76 21.14
CA LEU A 723 -3.05 -12.85 20.21
C LEU A 723 -1.97 -12.38 19.23
N ALA A 724 -0.86 -13.09 19.14
CA ALA A 724 0.26 -12.74 18.26
C ALA A 724 0.94 -14.00 17.72
N GLU A 725 1.59 -13.88 16.55
CA GLU A 725 2.50 -14.91 16.04
C GLU A 725 3.93 -14.59 16.50
N ILE A 726 4.50 -15.46 17.34
CA ILE A 726 5.87 -15.33 17.86
C ILE A 726 6.65 -16.57 17.44
N GLU A 727 7.77 -16.38 16.75
CA GLU A 727 8.60 -17.46 16.21
C GLU A 727 7.84 -18.51 15.37
N GLY A 728 6.80 -18.08 14.67
CA GLY A 728 5.97 -18.95 13.82
C GLY A 728 4.90 -19.76 14.58
N LYS A 729 4.69 -19.48 15.86
CA LYS A 729 3.61 -20.05 16.67
C LYS A 729 2.57 -19.00 17.00
N GLN A 730 1.31 -19.35 16.88
CA GLN A 730 0.23 -18.47 17.35
C GLN A 730 0.09 -18.65 18.87
N LEU A 731 0.37 -17.57 19.60
CA LEU A 731 0.30 -17.54 21.06
C LEU A 731 -0.82 -16.60 21.50
N GLN A 732 -1.54 -17.00 22.55
CA GLN A 732 -2.54 -16.17 23.22
C GLN A 732 -2.16 -15.98 24.68
N THR A 733 -2.28 -14.77 25.19
CA THR A 733 -2.09 -14.48 26.62
C THR A 733 -3.15 -13.51 27.12
N THR A 734 -3.32 -13.46 28.45
CA THR A 734 -4.27 -12.53 29.09
C THR A 734 -3.51 -11.64 30.08
N ARG A 735 -3.48 -10.36 29.84
CA ARG A 735 -2.86 -9.34 30.67
C ARG A 735 -3.69 -9.09 31.91
N ASP A 736 -3.05 -8.96 33.05
CA ASP A 736 -3.66 -8.50 34.29
C ASP A 736 -3.37 -7.03 34.54
N PHE A 737 -4.31 -6.17 34.22
CA PHE A 737 -4.19 -4.71 34.38
C PHE A 737 -4.04 -4.29 35.85
N THR A 738 -4.53 -5.09 36.80
CA THR A 738 -4.38 -4.81 38.22
C THR A 738 -2.93 -4.97 38.65
N THR A 739 -2.29 -6.04 38.24
CA THR A 739 -0.86 -6.31 38.50
C THR A 739 0.02 -5.26 37.79
N GLU A 740 -0.27 -4.95 36.51
CA GLU A 740 0.49 -3.93 35.76
C GLU A 740 0.40 -2.55 36.44
N ALA A 741 -0.80 -2.12 36.87
CA ALA A 741 -1.00 -0.87 37.58
C ALA A 741 -0.32 -0.86 38.96
N HIS A 742 -0.30 -2.00 39.64
CA HIS A 742 0.40 -2.15 40.92
C HIS A 742 1.91 -1.95 40.76
N TYR A 743 2.53 -2.53 39.70
CA TYR A 743 3.96 -2.35 39.41
C TYR A 743 4.29 -0.90 39.04
N VAL A 744 3.43 -0.21 38.33
CA VAL A 744 3.61 1.22 38.04
C VAL A 744 3.54 2.04 39.36
N ALA A 745 2.64 1.72 40.28
CA ALA A 745 2.58 2.40 41.56
C ALA A 745 3.86 2.15 42.40
N GLN A 746 4.35 0.91 42.44
CA GLN A 746 5.62 0.57 43.11
C GLN A 746 6.79 1.35 42.52
N LEU A 747 6.85 1.51 41.20
CA LEU A 747 7.88 2.29 40.54
C LEU A 747 7.87 3.74 41.00
N HIS A 748 6.70 4.37 41.09
CA HIS A 748 6.56 5.75 41.57
C HIS A 748 7.00 5.90 43.02
N ASP A 749 6.72 4.91 43.88
CA ASP A 749 7.15 4.91 45.28
C ASP A 749 8.67 4.86 45.42
N HIS A 750 9.36 4.13 44.54
CA HIS A 750 10.84 3.99 44.55
C HIS A 750 11.55 5.13 43.84
N CYS A 751 10.90 5.78 42.90
CA CYS A 751 11.51 6.81 42.05
C CYS A 751 10.79 8.15 42.17
N PRO A 752 11.09 9.00 43.16
CA PRO A 752 10.35 10.25 43.42
C PRO A 752 10.36 11.28 42.29
N TYR A 753 11.36 11.22 41.40
CA TYR A 753 11.45 12.11 40.23
C TYR A 753 10.53 11.68 39.10
N LEU A 754 10.00 10.44 39.11
CA LEU A 754 9.00 9.95 38.18
C LEU A 754 7.60 10.17 38.73
N TYR A 755 7.13 11.43 38.68
CA TYR A 755 5.78 11.75 39.14
C TYR A 755 4.70 11.10 38.28
N PRO A 756 3.50 10.79 38.81
CA PRO A 756 2.44 10.16 38.05
C PRO A 756 2.06 10.96 36.81
N ASP A 757 2.24 10.38 35.61
CA ASP A 757 1.84 10.95 34.35
C ASP A 757 1.12 9.89 33.47
N LYS A 758 0.05 10.30 32.79
CA LYS A 758 -0.75 9.42 31.95
C LYS A 758 0.00 8.88 30.74
N THR A 759 1.03 9.59 30.28
CA THR A 759 1.87 9.18 29.15
C THR A 759 2.89 8.13 29.54
N LEU A 760 3.19 7.98 30.83
CA LEU A 760 4.25 7.11 31.38
C LEU A 760 5.59 7.37 30.69
N LYS A 761 5.90 8.65 30.51
CA LYS A 761 7.08 9.15 29.84
C LYS A 761 7.63 10.36 30.56
N TRP A 762 8.91 10.34 30.93
CA TRP A 762 9.60 11.42 31.64
C TRP A 762 10.89 11.79 30.95
N GLN A 763 11.23 13.05 31.02
CA GLN A 763 12.50 13.59 30.60
C GLN A 763 13.12 14.34 31.77
N LEU A 764 14.24 13.84 32.25
CA LEU A 764 15.05 14.40 33.32
C LEU A 764 16.25 15.11 32.72
N ASP A 765 16.19 16.42 32.59
CA ASP A 765 17.25 17.22 31.96
C ASP A 765 18.40 17.52 32.89
N ASP A 766 18.14 17.53 34.22
CA ASP A 766 19.16 17.71 35.26
C ASP A 766 19.98 16.41 35.42
N PRO A 767 21.31 16.45 35.29
CA PRO A 767 22.15 15.26 35.36
C PRO A 767 22.10 14.54 36.71
N GLU A 768 21.94 15.32 37.81
CA GLU A 768 21.92 14.76 39.15
C GLU A 768 20.63 13.99 39.40
N SER A 769 19.47 14.59 39.06
CA SER A 769 18.15 13.92 39.11
C SER A 769 18.10 12.68 38.21
N ALA A 770 18.73 12.73 37.03
CA ALA A 770 18.81 11.61 36.09
C ALA A 770 19.62 10.43 36.66
N LEU A 771 20.78 10.71 37.24
CA LEU A 771 21.65 9.69 37.85
C LEU A 771 21.06 9.14 39.14
N GLU A 772 20.38 9.99 39.93
CA GLU A 772 19.66 9.58 41.15
C GLU A 772 18.51 8.63 40.81
N THR A 773 17.72 8.98 39.79
CA THR A 773 16.65 8.11 39.31
C THR A 773 17.22 6.79 38.80
N LEU A 774 18.33 6.82 38.03
CA LEU A 774 18.97 5.62 37.51
C LEU A 774 19.47 4.71 38.64
N LEU A 775 20.00 5.28 39.73
CA LEU A 775 20.43 4.55 40.90
C LEU A 775 19.24 3.81 41.53
N ASN A 776 18.12 4.53 41.76
CA ASN A 776 16.90 3.95 42.30
C ASN A 776 16.30 2.86 41.39
N LEU A 777 16.36 3.06 40.05
CA LEU A 777 15.92 2.06 39.07
C LEU A 777 16.75 0.75 39.11
N GLN A 778 18.03 0.81 39.47
CA GLN A 778 18.86 -0.40 39.64
C GLN A 778 18.46 -1.26 40.86
N GLU A 779 17.73 -0.67 41.79
CA GLU A 779 17.26 -1.33 43.04
C GLU A 779 15.86 -1.92 42.93
N LEU A 780 15.17 -1.75 41.75
CA LEU A 780 13.77 -2.16 41.52
C LEU A 780 13.65 -3.67 41.49
N GLY A 781 14.18 -4.54 41.92
CA GLY A 781 13.93 -5.99 41.96
C GLY A 781 13.38 -6.59 40.64
N ASP A 782 12.78 -7.77 40.70
CA ASP A 782 12.42 -8.58 39.55
C ASP A 782 11.18 -8.10 38.76
N PHE A 783 10.46 -7.07 39.23
CA PHE A 783 9.24 -6.59 38.56
C PHE A 783 9.50 -5.57 37.42
N ALA A 784 10.78 -5.17 37.22
CA ALA A 784 11.16 -4.21 36.21
C ALA A 784 12.44 -4.62 35.45
N ILE A 785 12.44 -4.39 34.15
CA ILE A 785 13.57 -4.68 33.23
C ILE A 785 14.04 -3.34 32.63
N LEU A 786 15.35 -3.04 32.80
CA LEU A 786 15.97 -1.84 32.26
C LEU A 786 16.52 -2.11 30.86
N GLU A 787 15.97 -1.44 29.86
CA GLU A 787 16.36 -1.59 28.46
C GLU A 787 17.07 -0.33 27.95
N TRP A 788 18.21 -0.52 27.28
CA TRP A 788 19.03 0.53 26.73
C TRP A 788 19.19 0.40 25.24
N PRO A 789 19.28 1.50 24.49
CA PRO A 789 19.70 1.47 23.08
C PRO A 789 21.08 0.87 22.94
N LYS A 790 21.33 0.13 21.85
CA LYS A 790 22.61 -0.52 21.59
C LYS A 790 23.78 0.48 21.70
N GLY A 791 24.73 0.14 22.56
CA GLY A 791 25.98 0.90 22.74
C GLY A 791 25.90 2.15 23.61
N LYS A 792 24.78 2.40 24.33
CA LYS A 792 24.55 3.63 25.08
C LYS A 792 24.19 3.46 26.55
N LYS A 793 24.49 2.32 27.13
CA LYS A 793 24.26 2.10 28.57
C LYS A 793 25.15 3.03 29.39
N ILE A 794 24.56 3.87 30.26
CA ILE A 794 25.28 4.59 31.31
C ILE A 794 25.76 3.56 32.30
N LYS A 795 27.10 3.41 32.43
CA LYS A 795 27.72 2.53 33.41
C LYS A 795 27.74 3.29 34.75
N LEU A 796 26.72 3.09 35.56
CA LEU A 796 26.66 3.64 36.91
C LEU A 796 27.02 2.54 37.92
N SER A 797 27.95 2.83 38.83
CA SER A 797 28.26 1.92 39.93
C SER A 797 27.08 1.84 40.91
N ARG A 798 27.05 0.77 41.72
CA ARG A 798 26.26 0.80 42.97
C ARG A 798 26.75 1.92 43.85
N GLU A 799 25.92 2.37 44.79
CA GLU A 799 26.26 3.42 45.72
C GLU A 799 27.43 2.95 46.61
N LEU A 800 28.48 3.77 46.67
CA LEU A 800 29.72 3.50 47.43
C LEU A 800 29.71 4.27 48.72
N GLY A 801 29.76 3.59 49.85
CA GLY A 801 29.77 4.16 51.18
C GLY A 801 31.15 4.07 51.87
N LEU A 802 31.17 4.37 53.18
CA LEU A 802 32.41 4.36 53.98
C LEU A 802 33.15 3.01 54.00
N VAL A 803 32.45 1.90 53.93
CA VAL A 803 33.00 0.54 53.99
C VAL A 803 33.88 0.23 52.77
N GLN A 804 33.61 0.84 51.62
CA GLN A 804 34.40 0.66 50.39
C GLN A 804 35.69 1.49 50.36
N ALA A 805 35.81 2.50 51.25
CA ALA A 805 36.99 3.34 51.37
C ALA A 805 38.04 2.69 52.26
N LYS A 806 39.22 2.41 51.73
CA LYS A 806 40.36 1.88 52.49
C LYS A 806 41.50 2.85 52.49
N PHE A 807 41.97 3.26 53.66
CA PHE A 807 43.07 4.20 53.82
C PHE A 807 44.24 3.60 54.59
N SER A 808 45.45 4.05 54.31
CA SER A 808 46.66 3.77 55.10
C SER A 808 47.34 5.09 55.46
N VAL A 809 47.71 5.24 56.72
CA VAL A 809 48.37 6.43 57.24
C VAL A 809 49.80 6.11 57.67
N ARG A 810 50.80 6.83 57.08
CA ARG A 810 52.19 6.62 57.37
C ARG A 810 52.87 7.95 57.75
N LYS A 811 53.84 7.93 58.66
CA LYS A 811 54.61 9.10 59.05
C LYS A 811 55.75 9.37 58.08
N GLU A 812 55.86 10.61 57.60
CA GLU A 812 56.95 11.11 56.78
C GLU A 812 57.49 12.42 57.39
N LYS A 813 58.56 12.28 58.15
CA LYS A 813 59.16 13.41 58.95
C LYS A 813 58.11 14.02 59.88
N ASP A 814 57.73 15.30 59.62
CA ASP A 814 56.77 16.05 60.42
C ASP A 814 55.33 15.96 59.89
N TRP A 815 55.10 15.22 58.86
CA TRP A 815 53.83 15.04 58.15
C TRP A 815 53.38 13.58 58.21
N PHE A 816 52.08 13.40 58.08
CA PHE A 816 51.48 12.10 57.82
C PHE A 816 51.01 12.06 56.37
N SER A 817 51.39 11.02 55.69
CA SER A 817 50.91 10.73 54.30
C SER A 817 49.75 9.79 54.35
N VAL A 818 48.67 10.14 53.70
CA VAL A 818 47.50 9.28 53.52
C VAL A 818 47.49 8.76 52.08
N GLU A 819 47.59 7.44 51.97
CA GLU A 819 47.37 6.67 50.76
C GLU A 819 46.07 5.91 50.90
N GLY A 820 45.29 5.72 49.78
CA GLY A 820 44.04 5.00 49.90
C GLY A 820 43.46 4.64 48.56
N GLU A 821 42.50 3.79 48.62
CA GLU A 821 41.74 3.32 47.49
C GLU A 821 40.25 3.24 47.81
N LEU A 822 39.39 3.51 46.82
CA LEU A 822 37.99 3.25 46.87
C LEU A 822 37.70 2.01 46.03
N ILE A 823 37.12 0.99 46.59
CA ILE A 823 36.80 -0.28 45.94
C ILE A 823 35.47 -0.11 45.20
N LEU A 824 35.51 -0.19 43.86
CA LEU A 824 34.31 -0.11 43.02
C LEU A 824 33.62 -1.47 42.89
N ASP A 825 34.43 -2.52 42.63
CA ASP A 825 33.98 -3.93 42.56
C ASP A 825 35.15 -4.88 42.87
N GLU A 826 35.00 -6.20 42.66
CA GLU A 826 36.00 -7.20 42.94
C GLU A 826 37.31 -7.03 42.14
N HIS A 827 37.33 -6.25 41.08
CA HIS A 827 38.44 -6.11 40.14
C HIS A 827 38.88 -4.66 39.90
N GLN A 828 38.08 -3.66 40.33
CA GLN A 828 38.32 -2.26 40.08
C GLN A 828 38.48 -1.46 41.38
N VAL A 829 39.54 -0.70 41.46
CA VAL A 829 39.84 0.24 42.55
C VAL A 829 40.24 1.60 41.98
N ILE A 830 39.86 2.65 42.67
CA ILE A 830 40.34 4.01 42.38
C ILE A 830 41.26 4.46 43.51
N ASN A 831 42.44 5.00 43.18
CA ASN A 831 43.33 5.58 44.17
C ASN A 831 42.81 6.92 44.67
N ILE A 832 43.16 7.27 45.92
CA ILE A 832 42.65 8.48 46.58
C ILE A 832 43.03 9.76 45.84
N GLN A 833 44.20 9.82 45.19
CA GLN A 833 44.63 11.01 44.44
C GLN A 833 43.72 11.26 43.24
N ARG A 834 43.41 10.21 42.46
CA ARG A 834 42.48 10.35 41.32
C ARG A 834 41.10 10.70 41.79
N LEU A 835 40.62 10.13 42.90
CA LEU A 835 39.35 10.47 43.50
C LEU A 835 39.30 11.95 43.93
N MET A 836 40.40 12.49 44.56
CA MET A 836 40.47 13.90 44.93
C MET A 836 40.51 14.85 43.71
N GLN A 837 41.15 14.44 42.64
CA GLN A 837 41.09 15.22 41.37
C GLN A 837 39.68 15.32 40.86
N LEU A 838 38.96 14.21 40.78
CA LEU A 838 37.55 14.18 40.34
C LEU A 838 36.67 15.02 41.25
N LEU A 839 36.83 14.94 42.55
CA LEU A 839 36.11 15.75 43.53
C LEU A 839 36.40 17.26 43.38
N SER A 840 37.58 17.63 42.92
CA SER A 840 37.94 19.03 42.67
C SER A 840 37.20 19.64 41.47
N THR A 841 36.74 18.83 40.53
CA THR A 841 36.11 19.25 39.29
C THR A 841 34.57 19.14 39.33
N SER A 842 34.01 18.41 40.30
CA SER A 842 32.56 18.19 40.46
C SER A 842 32.07 18.46 41.87
N SER A 843 30.99 19.16 42.02
CA SER A 843 30.25 19.36 43.26
C SER A 843 29.25 18.23 43.52
N SER A 844 28.94 17.39 42.53
CA SER A 844 27.99 16.29 42.65
C SER A 844 28.59 15.07 43.36
N ARG A 845 27.73 14.27 43.97
CA ARG A 845 28.11 12.96 44.51
C ARG A 845 28.39 11.90 43.42
N PHE A 846 28.05 12.20 42.16
CA PHE A 846 28.32 11.41 41.00
C PHE A 846 29.60 11.87 40.29
N LEU A 847 30.55 10.98 40.15
CA LEU A 847 31.86 11.26 39.54
C LEU A 847 32.09 10.41 38.31
N GLN A 848 32.39 11.07 37.17
CA GLN A 848 32.68 10.40 35.92
C GLN A 848 34.15 10.01 35.82
N LEU A 849 34.40 8.77 35.49
CA LEU A 849 35.74 8.22 35.24
C LEU A 849 36.16 8.41 33.78
N ASP A 850 37.43 8.23 33.48
CA ASP A 850 38.04 8.42 32.15
C ASP A 850 37.49 7.43 31.10
N ASP A 851 37.01 6.28 31.51
CA ASP A 851 36.36 5.26 30.66
C ASP A 851 34.86 5.50 30.44
N GLY A 852 34.36 6.61 30.97
CA GLY A 852 32.94 7.01 30.87
C GLY A 852 32.03 6.34 31.91
N GLN A 853 32.57 5.50 32.81
CA GLN A 853 31.80 4.99 33.94
C GLN A 853 31.51 6.14 34.94
N VAL A 854 30.31 6.15 35.52
CA VAL A 854 29.95 7.05 36.62
C VAL A 854 29.93 6.28 37.93
N ILE A 855 30.55 6.83 38.95
CA ILE A 855 30.51 6.29 40.31
C ILE A 855 29.58 7.14 41.17
N ALA A 856 28.72 6.47 41.95
CA ALA A 856 27.84 7.11 42.91
C ALA A 856 28.43 7.00 44.33
N LEU A 857 28.64 8.10 45.02
CA LEU A 857 29.03 8.16 46.40
C LEU A 857 27.81 8.37 47.30
N THR A 858 27.81 7.72 48.50
CA THR A 858 26.84 8.15 49.53
C THR A 858 27.10 9.62 49.91
N THR A 859 26.06 10.30 50.28
CA THR A 859 26.19 11.70 50.74
C THR A 859 27.21 11.82 51.88
N GLU A 860 27.24 10.85 52.78
CA GLU A 860 28.16 10.82 53.90
C GLU A 860 29.61 10.64 53.41
N LEU A 861 29.88 9.64 52.53
CA LEU A 861 31.23 9.46 51.99
C LEU A 861 31.69 10.69 51.19
N ARG A 862 30.82 11.30 50.41
CA ARG A 862 31.14 12.51 49.67
C ARG A 862 31.56 13.65 50.60
N GLN A 863 30.79 13.89 51.66
CA GLN A 863 31.10 14.95 52.66
C GLN A 863 32.44 14.65 53.38
N ARG A 864 32.65 13.41 53.83
CA ARG A 864 33.93 13.02 54.49
C ARG A 864 35.14 13.19 53.56
N LEU A 865 35.01 12.91 52.26
CA LEU A 865 36.08 13.14 51.29
C LEU A 865 36.33 14.61 51.01
N ASP A 866 35.31 15.46 51.01
CA ASP A 866 35.46 16.92 50.93
C ASP A 866 36.11 17.50 52.20
N ASP A 867 35.75 17.02 53.36
CA ASP A 867 36.41 17.35 54.62
C ASP A 867 37.88 16.93 54.61
N LEU A 868 38.18 15.72 54.12
CA LEU A 868 39.55 15.24 53.96
C LEU A 868 40.38 16.16 53.03
N ARG A 869 39.76 16.61 51.97
CA ARG A 869 40.38 17.57 51.03
C ARG A 869 40.65 18.94 51.66
N SER A 870 39.77 19.39 52.53
CA SER A 870 39.91 20.70 53.20
C SER A 870 41.06 20.77 54.22
N VAL A 871 41.38 19.65 54.85
CA VAL A 871 42.39 19.56 55.89
C VAL A 871 43.74 19.09 55.36
N GLY A 872 43.77 18.40 54.21
CA GLY A 872 45.01 17.82 53.59
C GLY A 872 45.65 18.73 52.56
N ASP A 873 47.00 18.70 52.51
CA ASP A 873 47.79 19.27 51.40
C ASP A 873 48.01 18.23 50.31
N ILE A 874 47.35 18.43 49.15
CA ILE A 874 47.40 17.48 48.02
C ILE A 874 48.63 17.76 47.17
N ARG A 875 49.60 16.85 47.17
CA ARG A 875 50.77 16.90 46.29
C ARG A 875 50.70 15.79 45.21
N GLU A 876 51.55 15.88 44.20
CA GLU A 876 51.45 15.09 42.92
C GLU A 876 51.14 13.59 43.14
N ASP A 877 51.66 12.97 44.25
CA ASP A 877 51.45 11.52 44.49
C ASP A 877 50.75 11.18 45.79
N LYS A 878 50.43 12.16 46.69
CA LYS A 878 49.89 11.85 48.06
C LYS A 878 49.23 13.02 48.70
N ILE A 879 48.40 12.68 49.67
CA ILE A 879 47.76 13.69 50.56
C ILE A 879 48.57 13.73 51.84
N GLN A 880 49.06 14.89 52.24
CA GLN A 880 49.87 15.08 53.43
C GLN A 880 49.09 15.88 54.47
N PHE A 881 49.21 15.47 55.68
CA PHE A 881 48.56 16.10 56.82
C PHE A 881 49.62 16.46 57.84
N HIS A 882 49.58 17.66 58.40
CA HIS A 882 50.43 18.01 59.52
C HIS A 882 50.06 17.19 60.77
N ALA A 883 50.98 16.85 61.60
CA ALA A 883 50.76 16.08 62.82
C ALA A 883 49.70 16.63 63.75
N LEU A 884 49.50 17.93 63.73
CA LEU A 884 48.42 18.59 64.49
C LEU A 884 46.99 18.34 63.93
N ALA A 885 46.85 17.97 62.67
CA ALA A 885 45.57 17.67 62.04
C ALA A 885 45.15 16.19 62.30
N ALA A 886 45.94 15.43 63.06
CA ALA A 886 45.67 14.01 63.28
C ALA A 886 44.30 13.73 63.93
N HIS A 887 43.85 14.57 64.86
CA HIS A 887 42.53 14.41 65.45
C HIS A 887 41.39 14.64 64.48
N ALA A 888 41.45 15.70 63.69
CA ALA A 888 40.50 15.97 62.64
C ALA A 888 40.46 14.85 61.57
N LEU A 889 41.64 14.32 61.20
CA LEU A 889 41.70 13.20 60.31
C LEU A 889 41.09 11.92 60.87
N ASP A 890 41.29 11.63 62.15
CA ASP A 890 40.69 10.50 62.82
C ASP A 890 39.16 10.57 62.83
N GLU A 891 38.58 11.76 63.12
CA GLU A 891 37.16 12.03 63.08
C GLU A 891 36.58 11.95 61.66
N ILE A 892 37.27 12.50 60.62
CA ILE A 892 36.85 12.41 59.23
C ILE A 892 36.82 10.98 58.71
N THR A 893 37.76 10.16 59.19
CA THR A 893 37.91 8.79 58.72
C THR A 893 37.20 7.74 59.63
N ASP A 894 36.44 8.18 60.59
CA ASP A 894 35.61 7.33 61.44
C ASP A 894 34.60 6.54 60.57
N GLY A 895 34.49 5.22 60.77
CA GLY A 895 33.66 4.33 59.99
C GLY A 895 34.33 3.81 58.69
N MET A 896 35.51 4.35 58.29
CA MET A 896 36.32 3.82 57.17
C MET A 896 37.32 2.75 57.58
N SER A 897 37.78 1.95 56.68
CA SER A 897 38.84 0.96 56.95
C SER A 897 40.21 1.61 56.93
N ILE A 898 40.82 1.82 58.11
CA ILE A 898 42.16 2.47 58.26
C ILE A 898 43.21 1.47 58.68
N THR A 899 44.32 1.45 57.94
CA THR A 899 45.58 0.81 58.41
C THR A 899 46.53 1.86 58.94
N ALA A 900 46.56 2.00 60.22
CA ALA A 900 47.34 3.04 60.90
C ALA A 900 48.76 2.57 61.26
N SER A 901 49.78 3.39 60.99
CA SER A 901 51.15 3.15 61.47
C SER A 901 51.27 3.44 62.95
N LYS A 902 52.24 2.77 63.65
CA LYS A 902 52.52 2.98 65.07
C LYS A 902 52.76 4.44 65.44
N PRO A 903 53.54 5.25 64.68
CA PRO A 903 53.67 6.70 64.92
C PRO A 903 52.36 7.48 64.85
N TRP A 904 51.40 7.06 64.07
CA TRP A 904 50.06 7.66 64.02
C TRP A 904 49.30 7.42 65.33
N ASN A 905 49.24 6.20 65.74
CA ASN A 905 48.57 5.83 67.02
C ASN A 905 49.24 6.53 68.22
N ASP A 906 50.58 6.64 68.21
CA ASP A 906 51.31 7.34 69.25
C ASP A 906 50.97 8.86 69.22
N GLN A 907 50.72 9.48 68.05
CA GLN A 907 50.33 10.87 67.90
C GLN A 907 48.90 11.12 68.43
N LEU A 908 47.93 10.28 67.99
CA LEU A 908 46.56 10.37 68.52
C LEU A 908 46.53 10.21 70.02
N LYS A 909 47.30 9.26 70.58
CA LYS A 909 47.41 9.08 71.98
C LYS A 909 47.94 10.35 72.73
N ARG A 910 48.98 11.02 72.14
CA ARG A 910 49.50 12.28 72.67
C ARG A 910 48.44 13.39 72.58
N LEU A 911 47.66 13.48 71.53
CA LEU A 911 46.61 14.47 71.40
C LEU A 911 45.51 14.27 72.41
N ASN A 912 45.11 13.01 72.69
CA ASN A 912 44.04 12.67 73.60
C ASN A 912 44.48 12.85 75.07
N GLU A 913 45.79 12.60 75.37
CA GLU A 913 46.36 12.79 76.72
C GLU A 913 46.70 14.27 77.04
N MET A 914 46.50 15.18 76.12
CA MET A 914 46.88 16.61 76.25
C MET A 914 46.21 17.30 77.42
N ALA A 915 44.94 17.05 77.68
CA ALA A 915 44.19 17.67 78.75
C ALA A 915 44.74 17.36 80.16
N ASP A 916 45.28 16.12 80.27
CA ASP A 916 45.79 15.61 81.56
C ASP A 916 47.33 15.84 81.74
N PHE A 917 48.01 16.36 80.67
CA PHE A 917 49.46 16.62 80.82
C PHE A 917 49.71 17.90 81.63
N LEU A 918 50.26 17.70 82.84
CA LEU A 918 50.62 18.74 83.74
C LEU A 918 52.14 18.84 83.85
N PRO A 919 52.79 19.70 83.09
CA PRO A 919 54.25 19.81 83.17
C PRO A 919 54.68 20.46 84.46
N LYS A 920 55.71 19.92 85.09
CA LYS A 920 56.35 20.42 86.30
C LYS A 920 57.53 21.30 85.95
N VAL A 921 57.59 22.46 86.64
CA VAL A 921 58.81 23.31 86.47
C VAL A 921 60.03 22.55 86.98
N PRO A 922 61.13 22.50 86.11
CA PRO A 922 62.35 21.78 86.53
C PRO A 922 62.92 22.18 87.85
N SER A 923 63.22 21.27 88.73
CA SER A 923 63.76 21.50 90.06
C SER A 923 65.17 22.17 90.04
N THR A 924 65.83 22.20 88.87
CA THR A 924 67.10 22.94 88.62
C THR A 924 67.04 24.40 88.52
N LEU A 925 65.81 24.96 88.33
CA LEU A 925 65.60 26.36 88.24
C LEU A 925 65.73 26.99 89.68
N GLN A 926 66.72 27.90 89.78
CA GLN A 926 66.97 28.66 91.04
C GLN A 926 66.27 29.99 91.22
N GLY A 927 65.21 30.17 90.47
CA GLY A 927 64.33 31.33 90.56
C GLY A 927 62.94 30.98 90.78
N GLU A 928 62.13 31.95 91.34
CA GLU A 928 60.71 31.79 91.52
C GLU A 928 59.95 32.36 90.26
N LEU A 929 59.22 31.52 89.60
CA LEU A 929 58.38 31.94 88.42
C LEU A 929 57.15 32.60 88.99
N ARG A 930 56.78 33.83 88.43
CA ARG A 930 55.48 34.39 88.59
C ARG A 930 54.36 33.51 88.00
N ASP A 931 53.15 33.69 88.46
CA ASP A 931 52.06 32.82 88.02
C ASP A 931 51.86 32.75 86.47
N TYR A 932 51.87 33.93 85.81
CA TYR A 932 51.75 33.99 84.35
C TYR A 932 52.93 33.32 83.64
N GLN A 933 54.12 33.39 84.26
CA GLN A 933 55.30 32.63 83.66
C GLN A 933 55.13 31.14 83.86
N ARG A 934 54.58 30.68 84.95
CA ARG A 934 54.26 29.28 85.21
C ARG A 934 53.23 28.77 84.20
N GLU A 935 52.15 29.57 83.99
CA GLU A 935 51.14 29.32 83.00
C GLU A 935 51.73 29.28 81.56
N GLY A 936 52.55 30.26 81.22
CA GLY A 936 53.26 30.27 79.92
C GLY A 936 54.14 29.07 79.72
N PHE A 937 54.92 28.66 80.73
CA PHE A 937 55.78 27.44 80.68
C PHE A 937 54.88 26.23 80.55
N GLN A 938 53.80 26.13 81.28
CA GLN A 938 52.90 24.94 81.13
C GLN A 938 52.29 24.93 79.74
N TRP A 939 51.84 26.06 79.22
CA TRP A 939 51.29 26.19 77.90
C TRP A 939 52.30 25.81 76.82
N MET A 940 53.53 26.35 76.83
CA MET A 940 54.57 26.01 75.89
C MET A 940 55.00 24.55 76.01
N SER A 941 55.10 23.97 77.17
CA SER A 941 55.39 22.60 77.43
C SER A 941 54.33 21.62 76.90
N ARG A 942 53.07 22.01 77.02
CA ARG A 942 51.94 21.25 76.43
C ARG A 942 52.05 21.27 74.91
N LEU A 943 52.30 22.47 74.33
CA LEU A 943 52.45 22.58 72.85
C LEU A 943 53.69 21.78 72.35
N ALA A 944 54.82 21.84 73.08
CA ALA A 944 55.99 21.04 72.76
C ALA A 944 55.74 19.52 72.86
N TYR A 945 55.02 19.05 73.85
CA TYR A 945 54.58 17.67 74.00
C TYR A 945 53.68 17.20 72.86
N TRP A 946 52.88 18.10 72.37
CA TRP A 946 51.96 17.91 71.27
C TRP A 946 52.68 17.89 69.92
N GLY A 947 53.91 18.46 69.87
CA GLY A 947 54.67 18.58 68.64
C GLY A 947 54.37 19.89 67.87
N ALA A 948 53.73 20.82 68.54
CA ALA A 948 53.49 22.14 68.02
C ALA A 948 54.56 23.12 68.45
N GLY A 949 54.86 24.09 67.62
CA GLY A 949 55.68 25.20 68.00
C GLY A 949 54.90 26.27 68.82
N ALA A 950 55.58 27.02 69.65
CA ALA A 950 54.99 28.05 70.37
C ALA A 950 55.76 29.38 70.16
N CYS A 951 55.01 30.47 70.12
CA CYS A 951 55.58 31.83 70.09
C CYS A 951 55.10 32.59 71.31
N LEU A 952 56.05 32.90 72.25
CA LEU A 952 55.76 33.68 73.43
C LEU A 952 55.99 35.19 73.07
N ALA A 953 54.90 35.91 72.84
CA ALA A 953 54.90 37.30 72.36
C ALA A 953 54.54 38.35 73.44
N ASP A 954 54.83 38.05 74.70
CA ASP A 954 54.61 38.97 75.82
C ASP A 954 55.41 40.25 75.68
N ASP A 955 55.07 41.31 76.39
CA ASP A 955 55.75 42.62 76.41
C ASP A 955 57.19 42.46 76.86
N MET A 956 58.06 43.41 76.41
CA MET A 956 59.44 43.41 76.90
C MET A 956 59.52 43.72 78.43
N GLY A 957 60.39 42.98 79.07
CA GLY A 957 60.56 43.17 80.54
C GLY A 957 59.81 42.12 81.39
N LEU A 958 58.92 41.32 80.80
CA LEU A 958 58.16 40.29 81.55
C LEU A 958 58.93 38.98 81.82
N GLY A 959 60.20 38.95 81.50
CA GLY A 959 61.06 37.80 81.85
C GLY A 959 60.85 36.61 81.00
N LYS A 960 60.51 36.74 79.74
CA LYS A 960 60.28 35.62 78.76
C LYS A 960 61.41 34.66 78.64
N THR A 961 62.67 35.12 78.77
CA THR A 961 63.89 34.28 78.67
C THR A 961 64.02 33.20 79.74
N ILE A 962 63.36 33.35 80.89
CA ILE A 962 63.39 32.41 82.01
C ILE A 962 62.32 31.28 81.78
N GLN A 963 61.28 31.57 81.13
CA GLN A 963 60.32 30.60 80.78
C GLN A 963 60.78 29.63 79.68
#